data_2ee86e28945ea00791a275fe04e0dd67
#
_entry.id   2ee86e28945ea00791a275fe04e0dd67
#
_cell.length_a   1.000
_cell.length_b   1.000
_cell.length_c   1.000
_cell.angle_alpha   90.00
_cell.angle_beta   90.00
_cell.angle_gamma   90.00
#
_symmetry.space_group_name_H-M   'P 1'
#
loop_
_entity.id
_entity.type
_entity.pdbx_description
1 polymer ?
#
loop_
_entity_poly.entity_id
_entity_poly.type
_entity_poly.pdbx_seq_one_letter_code
_entity_poly.pdbx_strand_id
1 'polypeptide(L)'
;MKFIIKHEMKGRMRVRLSQKRMTYEQADILQYYLLCNESVKLAKVYDRTCDAVINYTGDREEVIRLLQEFHYQTVEVPADVLATSGREVNAQYQEKLFNKVVFHYARKWFLPYPLNACYTSVMSLKYIWKGIKCLWARKVEVPVLDATAIGVSVARGDFGTAGSVMFLLGIGEILEEWTHKKSVDDLARTMSLNVSKVWLKTEDQEVLVPASKIKAGDRIVIRMGTVIPFDGDIVDGEAMINQASLTGESVSVRKTVGSYAYAGTVVEEGEITVGVKQVSGNSRFDKIVTMIEESEKLKSGVESKAEHLADRLVPYSLGGTALTYLLTRNVTKALSILMVDFSCALKLSMPISVLSAIREANLYNITVKGGKYLEAVAEADTIVFDKTGTLTKATPTVVDVVSFDGRTPDELLRIAACLEEHFPHSMAKAVVNAAKEKNLDHEEMHSKVEYVVAHGISTTIDDKNVIIGSSHFVFEDEKCTIPEGKQELFDSLPEEYAHLYLAIENQLAGVICIEDPLREEAKTVVAELKKTGFGKIVMMTGDSDRTASAIAKRVGVDEYYSEVLPEDKAAFVEKEKAAGRKVIMIGDGINDSPALSAADVGIAISNGAEIAREIADITVGADDLGQIVTLRRLSNRLMKRIQSNYRFIVGFNSGLIVLGVTGVIQPTTSALLHNTSTLAIGLKSMKNLL
;
A
#
# COMPACT_ATOMS: atom_id res chain seq x y z
N MET A 1 -33.28 -5.17 12.59
CA MET A 1 -33.00 -6.22 13.60
C MET A 1 -33.27 -5.70 15.02
N LYS A 2 -33.67 -6.56 16.01
CA LYS A 2 -33.85 -6.14 17.43
C LYS A 2 -32.52 -6.26 18.18
N PHE A 3 -32.16 -5.24 18.98
CA PHE A 3 -30.95 -5.21 19.78
C PHE A 3 -31.11 -4.38 21.05
N ILE A 4 -30.15 -4.49 21.98
CA ILE A 4 -30.08 -3.72 23.23
C ILE A 4 -28.71 -3.07 23.29
N ILE A 5 -28.65 -1.77 23.57
CA ILE A 5 -27.40 -1.05 23.80
C ILE A 5 -26.89 -1.43 25.19
N LYS A 6 -25.72 -2.06 25.26
CA LYS A 6 -25.07 -2.51 26.51
C LYS A 6 -24.17 -1.42 27.12
N HIS A 7 -23.47 -0.70 26.26
CA HIS A 7 -22.56 0.36 26.68
C HIS A 7 -22.39 1.34 25.52
N GLU A 8 -22.34 2.62 25.85
CA GLU A 8 -22.17 3.69 24.88
C GLU A 8 -21.19 4.75 25.39
N MET A 9 -20.35 5.24 24.51
CA MET A 9 -19.46 6.38 24.70
C MET A 9 -19.48 7.22 23.42
N LYS A 10 -19.05 8.48 23.46
CA LYS A 10 -19.00 9.34 22.27
C LYS A 10 -18.17 8.67 21.17
N GLY A 11 -18.81 8.38 20.02
CA GLY A 11 -18.20 7.71 18.88
C GLY A 11 -17.99 6.19 19.02
N ARG A 12 -18.52 5.55 20.10
CA ARG A 12 -18.41 4.10 20.28
C ARG A 12 -19.66 3.52 20.97
N MET A 13 -20.22 2.49 20.36
CA MET A 13 -21.40 1.81 20.86
C MET A 13 -21.14 0.30 20.95
N ARG A 14 -21.61 -0.34 22.04
CA ARG A 14 -21.69 -1.81 22.14
C ARG A 14 -23.14 -2.21 22.25
N VAL A 15 -23.58 -3.00 21.28
CA VAL A 15 -24.95 -3.51 21.20
C VAL A 15 -24.97 -5.02 21.36
N ARG A 16 -26.02 -5.56 21.96
CA ARG A 16 -26.33 -6.98 22.00
C ARG A 16 -27.54 -7.26 21.13
N LEU A 17 -27.36 -8.17 20.18
CA LEU A 17 -28.44 -8.60 19.29
C LEU A 17 -29.39 -9.57 20.00
N SER A 18 -30.68 -9.46 19.72
CA SER A 18 -31.73 -10.29 20.35
C SER A 18 -31.85 -11.67 19.70
N GLN A 19 -30.70 -12.38 19.63
CA GLN A 19 -30.66 -13.77 19.16
C GLN A 19 -29.86 -14.64 20.13
N LYS A 20 -30.22 -15.94 20.24
CA LYS A 20 -29.61 -16.85 21.22
C LYS A 20 -28.21 -17.36 20.79
N ARG A 21 -27.99 -17.50 19.49
CA ARG A 21 -26.73 -17.96 18.90
C ARG A 21 -26.53 -17.24 17.57
N MET A 22 -25.29 -17.05 17.18
CA MET A 22 -24.87 -16.47 15.92
C MET A 22 -23.89 -17.43 15.27
N THR A 23 -24.06 -17.74 13.98
CA THR A 23 -23.07 -18.49 13.22
C THR A 23 -21.90 -17.58 12.85
N TYR A 24 -20.76 -18.15 12.47
CA TYR A 24 -19.61 -17.37 11.99
C TYR A 24 -20.01 -16.52 10.78
N GLU A 25 -20.70 -17.13 9.82
CA GLU A 25 -21.24 -16.47 8.64
C GLU A 25 -22.14 -15.28 8.99
N GLN A 26 -23.11 -15.46 9.89
CA GLN A 26 -23.98 -14.37 10.36
C GLN A 26 -23.17 -13.23 11.00
N ALA A 27 -22.14 -13.55 11.76
CA ALA A 27 -21.29 -12.54 12.39
C ALA A 27 -20.47 -11.77 11.35
N ASP A 28 -20.00 -12.45 10.29
CA ASP A 28 -19.24 -11.84 9.22
C ASP A 28 -20.14 -10.99 8.29
N ILE A 29 -21.35 -11.44 7.97
CA ILE A 29 -22.36 -10.66 7.24
C ILE A 29 -22.67 -9.34 7.96
N LEU A 30 -22.96 -9.41 9.27
CA LEU A 30 -23.24 -8.21 10.06
C LEU A 30 -22.03 -7.27 10.13
N GLN A 31 -20.84 -7.84 10.34
CA GLN A 31 -19.61 -7.05 10.41
C GLN A 31 -19.32 -6.35 9.07
N TYR A 32 -19.48 -7.05 7.95
CA TYR A 32 -19.35 -6.51 6.61
C TYR A 32 -20.36 -5.38 6.36
N TYR A 33 -21.63 -5.62 6.63
CA TYR A 33 -22.69 -4.62 6.46
C TYR A 33 -22.40 -3.32 7.21
N LEU A 34 -21.95 -3.43 8.46
CA LEU A 34 -21.59 -2.25 9.26
C LEU A 34 -20.38 -1.51 8.70
N LEU A 35 -19.36 -2.22 8.23
CA LEU A 35 -18.14 -1.61 7.67
C LEU A 35 -18.34 -0.98 6.28
N CYS A 36 -19.38 -1.37 5.55
CA CYS A 36 -19.72 -0.76 4.26
C CYS A 36 -20.34 0.64 4.39
N ASN A 37 -20.67 1.08 5.61
CA ASN A 37 -21.25 2.41 5.84
C ASN A 37 -20.15 3.42 6.20
N GLU A 38 -20.16 4.58 5.55
CA GLU A 38 -19.15 5.64 5.74
C GLU A 38 -19.09 6.18 7.16
N SER A 39 -20.22 6.16 7.88
CA SER A 39 -20.31 6.60 9.28
C SER A 39 -19.61 5.63 10.25
N VAL A 40 -19.28 4.40 9.83
CA VAL A 40 -18.69 3.37 10.70
C VAL A 40 -17.21 3.20 10.40
N LYS A 41 -16.36 3.62 11.34
CA LYS A 41 -14.89 3.44 11.23
C LYS A 41 -14.42 2.03 11.54
N LEU A 42 -15.05 1.38 12.51
CA LEU A 42 -14.68 0.04 12.96
C LEU A 42 -15.91 -0.68 13.49
N ALA A 43 -16.11 -1.91 13.04
CA ALA A 43 -17.13 -2.81 13.60
C ALA A 43 -16.47 -4.14 13.97
N LYS A 44 -16.76 -4.64 15.19
CA LYS A 44 -16.32 -5.95 15.64
C LYS A 44 -17.51 -6.71 16.23
N VAL A 45 -17.86 -7.80 15.59
CA VAL A 45 -18.99 -8.65 16.00
C VAL A 45 -18.46 -9.88 16.72
N TYR A 46 -19.07 -10.24 17.85
CA TYR A 46 -18.70 -11.38 18.68
C TYR A 46 -19.81 -12.44 18.59
N ASP A 47 -19.55 -13.52 17.85
CA ASP A 47 -20.46 -14.63 17.59
C ASP A 47 -20.99 -15.29 18.88
N ARG A 48 -20.10 -15.57 19.84
CA ARG A 48 -20.45 -16.28 21.10
C ARG A 48 -21.38 -15.48 22.02
N THR A 49 -21.21 -14.16 22.05
CA THR A 49 -22.01 -13.27 22.94
C THR A 49 -23.11 -12.53 22.20
N CYS A 50 -23.15 -12.64 20.87
CA CYS A 50 -24.02 -11.87 19.97
C CYS A 50 -23.91 -10.36 20.20
N ASP A 51 -22.73 -9.88 20.58
CA ASP A 51 -22.45 -8.46 20.79
C ASP A 51 -21.76 -7.88 19.55
N ALA A 52 -22.07 -6.64 19.18
CA ALA A 52 -21.32 -5.85 18.21
C ALA A 52 -20.76 -4.60 18.90
N VAL A 53 -19.47 -4.33 18.69
CA VAL A 53 -18.81 -3.09 19.09
C VAL A 53 -18.56 -2.26 17.84
N ILE A 54 -19.12 -1.06 17.80
CA ILE A 54 -19.12 -0.18 16.63
C ILE A 54 -18.47 1.13 17.05
N ASN A 55 -17.41 1.52 16.35
CA ASN A 55 -16.82 2.86 16.44
C ASN A 55 -17.31 3.64 15.22
N TYR A 56 -17.87 4.82 15.44
CA TYR A 56 -18.51 5.60 14.38
C TYR A 56 -18.14 7.09 14.47
N THR A 57 -18.28 7.77 13.34
CA THR A 57 -18.16 9.22 13.19
C THR A 57 -19.47 9.74 12.64
N GLY A 58 -19.99 10.82 13.21
CA GLY A 58 -21.26 11.40 12.80
C GLY A 58 -22.40 11.12 13.77
N ASP A 59 -23.63 10.99 13.25
CA ASP A 59 -24.82 10.91 14.08
C ASP A 59 -25.06 9.51 14.65
N ARG A 60 -25.35 9.45 15.95
CA ARG A 60 -25.74 8.26 16.68
C ARG A 60 -26.97 7.55 16.08
N GLU A 61 -27.95 8.35 15.68
CA GLU A 61 -29.23 7.84 15.18
C GLU A 61 -29.08 7.12 13.83
N GLU A 62 -28.08 7.47 13.04
CA GLU A 62 -27.72 6.79 11.80
C GLU A 62 -27.28 5.36 12.07
N VAL A 63 -26.39 5.14 13.04
CA VAL A 63 -25.92 3.79 13.42
C VAL A 63 -27.07 2.94 13.98
N ILE A 64 -28.00 3.55 14.73
CA ILE A 64 -29.19 2.88 15.24
C ILE A 64 -30.10 2.45 14.08
N ARG A 65 -30.32 3.32 13.10
CA ARG A 65 -31.12 3.04 11.90
C ARG A 65 -30.53 1.89 11.09
N LEU A 66 -29.22 1.91 10.85
CA LEU A 66 -28.50 0.83 10.19
C LEU A 66 -28.72 -0.52 10.88
N LEU A 67 -28.63 -0.58 12.20
CA LEU A 67 -28.88 -1.82 12.96
C LEU A 67 -30.35 -2.25 12.91
N GLN A 68 -31.29 -1.32 12.86
CA GLN A 68 -32.74 -1.62 12.78
C GLN A 68 -33.10 -2.18 11.40
N GLU A 69 -32.57 -1.61 10.33
CA GLU A 69 -32.81 -1.99 8.94
C GLU A 69 -32.10 -3.30 8.54
N PHE A 70 -31.09 -3.70 9.29
CA PHE A 70 -30.31 -4.90 8.97
C PHE A 70 -31.14 -6.20 9.00
N HIS A 71 -31.02 -6.97 7.91
CA HIS A 71 -31.57 -8.32 7.77
C HIS A 71 -30.56 -9.20 7.04
N TYR A 72 -30.25 -10.39 7.55
CA TYR A 72 -29.27 -11.32 6.97
C TYR A 72 -29.56 -11.72 5.52
N GLN A 73 -30.83 -11.74 5.11
CA GLN A 73 -31.25 -12.18 3.78
C GLN A 73 -31.21 -11.07 2.71
N THR A 74 -31.10 -9.81 3.13
CA THR A 74 -31.12 -8.66 2.22
C THR A 74 -29.73 -8.13 1.91
N VAL A 75 -28.71 -8.61 2.63
CA VAL A 75 -27.30 -8.18 2.44
C VAL A 75 -26.61 -9.16 1.51
N GLU A 76 -26.34 -8.73 0.29
CA GLU A 76 -25.47 -9.46 -0.62
C GLU A 76 -24.03 -9.25 -0.18
N VAL A 77 -23.43 -10.28 0.39
CA VAL A 77 -22.03 -10.29 0.80
C VAL A 77 -21.23 -11.04 -0.29
N PRO A 78 -20.12 -10.49 -0.78
CA PRO A 78 -19.26 -11.20 -1.70
C PRO A 78 -18.85 -12.57 -1.13
N ALA A 79 -18.91 -13.61 -1.95
CA ALA A 79 -18.57 -14.97 -1.54
C ALA A 79 -17.18 -15.06 -0.89
N ASP A 80 -16.28 -14.20 -1.31
CA ASP A 80 -14.89 -14.09 -0.83
C ASP A 80 -14.80 -13.65 0.63
N VAL A 81 -15.71 -12.79 1.08
CA VAL A 81 -15.77 -12.34 2.49
C VAL A 81 -16.27 -13.46 3.40
N LEU A 82 -17.13 -14.34 2.88
CA LEU A 82 -17.67 -15.48 3.61
C LEU A 82 -16.72 -16.68 3.59
N ALA A 83 -16.02 -16.92 2.47
CA ALA A 83 -15.13 -18.07 2.30
C ALA A 83 -13.89 -18.04 3.20
N THR A 84 -13.50 -16.87 3.68
CA THR A 84 -12.29 -16.65 4.49
C THR A 84 -12.60 -16.07 5.86
N SER A 85 -13.45 -16.74 6.62
CA SER A 85 -13.75 -16.33 7.99
C SER A 85 -12.53 -16.54 8.90
N GLY A 86 -11.84 -15.45 9.32
CA GLY A 86 -10.76 -15.51 10.32
C GLY A 86 -11.23 -16.12 11.65
N ARG A 87 -12.54 -16.26 11.87
CA ARG A 87 -13.14 -16.97 12.98
C ARG A 87 -12.98 -18.46 12.81
N GLU A 88 -13.19 -18.97 11.61
CA GLU A 88 -13.03 -20.39 11.28
C GLU A 88 -11.57 -20.80 11.40
N VAL A 89 -10.64 -20.01 10.86
CA VAL A 89 -9.20 -20.22 11.04
C VAL A 89 -8.82 -20.27 12.52
N ASN A 90 -9.27 -19.30 13.33
CA ASN A 90 -9.02 -19.32 14.78
C ASN A 90 -9.60 -20.55 15.47
N ALA A 91 -10.81 -21.00 15.10
CA ALA A 91 -11.45 -22.17 15.67
C ALA A 91 -10.69 -23.46 15.32
N GLN A 92 -10.27 -23.62 14.06
CA GLN A 92 -9.46 -24.77 13.61
C GLN A 92 -8.12 -24.88 14.36
N TYR A 93 -7.41 -23.78 14.55
CA TYR A 93 -6.14 -23.80 15.28
C TYR A 93 -6.33 -23.99 16.80
N GLN A 94 -7.39 -23.43 17.39
CA GLN A 94 -7.75 -23.72 18.78
C GLN A 94 -8.07 -25.20 18.98
N GLU A 95 -8.77 -25.84 18.06
CA GLU A 95 -9.05 -27.26 18.09
C GLU A 95 -7.79 -28.10 17.92
N LYS A 96 -6.90 -27.78 16.96
CA LYS A 96 -5.61 -28.45 16.80
C LYS A 96 -4.75 -28.36 18.07
N LEU A 97 -4.71 -27.18 18.70
CA LEU A 97 -4.00 -26.95 19.96
C LEU A 97 -4.60 -27.77 21.11
N PHE A 98 -5.93 -27.68 21.27
CA PHE A 98 -6.64 -28.43 22.31
C PHE A 98 -6.42 -29.94 22.17
N ASN A 99 -6.61 -30.48 20.98
CA ASN A 99 -6.40 -31.89 20.70
C ASN A 99 -4.97 -32.33 20.98
N LYS A 100 -3.97 -31.52 20.63
CA LYS A 100 -2.56 -31.83 20.91
C LYS A 100 -2.25 -31.85 22.41
N VAL A 101 -2.80 -30.87 23.17
CA VAL A 101 -2.65 -30.79 24.61
C VAL A 101 -3.35 -31.99 25.30
N VAL A 102 -4.60 -32.23 24.95
CA VAL A 102 -5.37 -33.36 25.52
C VAL A 102 -4.69 -34.69 25.22
N PHE A 103 -4.27 -34.93 23.99
CA PHE A 103 -3.59 -36.14 23.59
C PHE A 103 -2.26 -36.33 24.34
N HIS A 104 -1.46 -35.27 24.53
CA HIS A 104 -0.20 -35.35 25.29
C HIS A 104 -0.41 -35.76 26.71
N TYR A 105 -1.36 -35.15 27.47
CA TYR A 105 -1.61 -35.48 28.86
C TYR A 105 -2.36 -36.79 28.99
N ALA A 106 -3.32 -37.11 28.12
CA ALA A 106 -3.99 -38.43 28.13
C ALA A 106 -2.99 -39.56 27.93
N ARG A 107 -2.06 -39.42 26.98
CA ARG A 107 -0.99 -40.38 26.79
C ARG A 107 -0.11 -40.52 28.02
N LYS A 108 0.26 -39.41 28.66
CA LYS A 108 1.13 -39.39 29.85
C LYS A 108 0.48 -40.07 31.06
N TRP A 109 -0.85 -39.96 31.21
CA TRP A 109 -1.57 -40.49 32.36
C TRP A 109 -2.13 -41.90 32.16
N PHE A 110 -2.51 -42.27 30.96
CA PHE A 110 -3.20 -43.53 30.70
C PHE A 110 -2.35 -44.56 29.97
N LEU A 111 -1.27 -44.18 29.29
CA LEU A 111 -0.46 -45.12 28.52
C LEU A 111 0.67 -45.73 29.41
N PRO A 112 0.79 -47.07 29.50
CA PRO A 112 1.89 -47.74 30.21
C PRO A 112 3.24 -47.29 29.69
N TYR A 113 4.25 -47.22 30.58
CA TYR A 113 5.57 -46.72 30.22
C TYR A 113 6.22 -47.36 28.99
N PRO A 114 6.20 -48.69 28.76
CA PRO A 114 6.82 -49.28 27.58
C PRO A 114 6.15 -48.85 26.28
N LEU A 115 4.81 -48.72 26.27
CA LEU A 115 4.08 -48.25 25.09
C LEU A 115 4.34 -46.75 24.82
N ASN A 116 4.44 -45.97 25.89
CA ASN A 116 4.79 -44.55 25.76
C ASN A 116 6.24 -44.37 25.26
N ALA A 117 7.19 -45.21 25.72
CA ALA A 117 8.55 -45.20 25.22
C ALA A 117 8.62 -45.57 23.73
N CYS A 118 7.92 -46.63 23.32
CA CYS A 118 7.81 -47.04 21.93
C CYS A 118 7.24 -45.93 21.05
N TYR A 119 6.10 -45.33 21.44
CA TYR A 119 5.48 -44.20 20.74
C TYR A 119 6.45 -43.02 20.60
N THR A 120 7.14 -42.65 21.69
CA THR A 120 8.08 -41.52 21.68
C THR A 120 9.26 -41.80 20.77
N SER A 121 9.78 -43.02 20.75
CA SER A 121 10.88 -43.45 19.87
C SER A 121 10.44 -43.38 18.38
N VAL A 122 9.24 -43.87 18.06
CA VAL A 122 8.74 -43.81 16.68
C VAL A 122 8.53 -42.35 16.23
N MET A 123 7.94 -41.50 17.08
CA MET A 123 7.71 -40.09 16.74
C MET A 123 9.01 -39.29 16.65
N SER A 124 10.06 -39.67 17.37
CA SER A 124 11.37 -39.02 17.28
C SER A 124 12.04 -39.20 15.92
N LEU A 125 11.72 -40.27 15.18
CA LEU A 125 12.26 -40.53 13.84
C LEU A 125 11.93 -39.39 12.86
N LYS A 126 10.75 -38.78 13.00
CA LYS A 126 10.36 -37.64 12.17
C LYS A 126 11.34 -36.46 12.34
N TYR A 127 11.68 -36.12 13.55
CA TYR A 127 12.57 -35.00 13.86
C TYR A 127 14.03 -35.33 13.50
N ILE A 128 14.48 -36.53 13.82
CA ILE A 128 15.83 -37.03 13.48
C ILE A 128 16.00 -37.01 11.95
N TRP A 129 15.00 -37.48 11.20
CA TRP A 129 15.03 -37.45 9.72
C TRP A 129 15.10 -36.06 9.15
N LYS A 130 14.33 -35.08 9.72
CA LYS A 130 14.42 -33.67 9.35
C LYS A 130 15.85 -33.12 9.52
N GLY A 131 16.50 -33.43 10.65
CA GLY A 131 17.88 -33.04 10.94
C GLY A 131 18.89 -33.67 9.97
N ILE A 132 18.76 -34.97 9.69
CA ILE A 132 19.62 -35.68 8.72
C ILE A 132 19.48 -35.10 7.33
N LYS A 133 18.26 -34.82 6.88
CA LYS A 133 17.97 -34.20 5.56
C LYS A 133 18.62 -32.82 5.45
N CYS A 134 18.61 -32.04 6.54
CA CYS A 134 19.25 -30.72 6.61
C CYS A 134 20.79 -30.85 6.47
N LEU A 135 21.39 -31.79 7.17
CA LEU A 135 22.83 -32.08 7.06
C LEU A 135 23.19 -32.59 5.66
N TRP A 136 22.37 -33.45 5.05
CA TRP A 136 22.57 -33.92 3.68
C TRP A 136 22.57 -32.77 2.66
N ALA A 137 21.73 -31.77 2.89
CA ALA A 137 21.72 -30.52 2.12
C ALA A 137 22.92 -29.59 2.43
N ARG A 138 23.88 -30.05 3.25
CA ARG A 138 25.05 -29.26 3.73
C ARG A 138 24.67 -28.00 4.49
N LYS A 139 23.53 -28.02 5.15
CA LYS A 139 23.03 -26.89 5.96
C LYS A 139 23.05 -27.29 7.43
N VAL A 140 23.44 -26.37 8.30
CA VAL A 140 23.39 -26.55 9.74
C VAL A 140 22.43 -25.53 10.32
N GLU A 141 21.14 -25.90 10.33
CA GLU A 141 20.01 -25.07 10.73
C GLU A 141 19.29 -25.69 11.94
N VAL A 142 18.26 -25.06 12.46
CA VAL A 142 17.49 -25.45 13.66
C VAL A 142 17.07 -26.93 13.68
N PRO A 143 16.61 -27.56 12.57
CA PRO A 143 16.25 -28.98 12.59
C PRO A 143 17.39 -29.91 13.08
N VAL A 144 18.65 -29.48 12.95
CA VAL A 144 19.81 -30.24 13.47
C VAL A 144 19.91 -30.16 15.00
N LEU A 145 19.58 -28.99 15.59
CA LEU A 145 19.50 -28.81 17.04
C LEU A 145 18.41 -29.71 17.63
N ASP A 146 17.20 -29.65 17.05
CA ASP A 146 16.05 -30.44 17.49
C ASP A 146 16.35 -31.96 17.43
N ALA A 147 16.89 -32.40 16.26
CA ALA A 147 17.27 -33.79 16.07
C ALA A 147 18.31 -34.26 17.10
N THR A 148 19.30 -33.41 17.39
CA THR A 148 20.34 -33.70 18.36
C THR A 148 19.77 -33.82 19.79
N ALA A 149 18.93 -32.85 20.17
CA ALA A 149 18.32 -32.83 21.52
C ALA A 149 17.41 -34.05 21.76
N ILE A 150 16.52 -34.32 20.78
CA ILE A 150 15.60 -35.47 20.85
C ILE A 150 16.36 -36.77 20.76
N GLY A 151 17.31 -36.90 19.83
CA GLY A 151 18.11 -38.12 19.64
C GLY A 151 18.94 -38.51 20.86
N VAL A 152 19.63 -37.54 21.48
CA VAL A 152 20.39 -37.76 22.71
C VAL A 152 19.48 -38.17 23.89
N SER A 153 18.29 -37.54 24.00
CA SER A 153 17.32 -37.89 25.06
C SER A 153 16.78 -39.31 24.89
N VAL A 154 16.43 -39.72 23.67
CA VAL A 154 15.98 -41.10 23.37
C VAL A 154 17.08 -42.11 23.59
N ALA A 155 18.31 -41.83 23.14
CA ALA A 155 19.48 -42.73 23.33
C ALA A 155 19.80 -42.98 24.81
N ARG A 156 19.48 -42.02 25.69
CA ARG A 156 19.62 -42.17 27.16
C ARG A 156 18.44 -42.85 27.81
N GLY A 157 17.39 -43.19 27.09
CA GLY A 157 16.14 -43.70 27.66
C GLY A 157 15.29 -42.67 28.40
N ASP A 158 15.60 -41.37 28.24
CA ASP A 158 14.79 -40.28 28.81
C ASP A 158 13.67 -39.90 27.85
N PHE A 159 12.68 -40.79 27.72
CA PHE A 159 11.51 -40.59 26.87
C PHE A 159 10.59 -39.49 27.37
N GLY A 160 10.68 -39.15 28.68
CA GLY A 160 9.91 -38.06 29.26
C GLY A 160 10.36 -36.70 28.71
N THR A 161 11.66 -36.45 28.72
CA THR A 161 12.27 -35.25 28.15
C THR A 161 12.04 -35.20 26.64
N ALA A 162 12.35 -36.26 25.88
CA ALA A 162 12.14 -36.33 24.45
C ALA A 162 10.69 -36.06 24.06
N GLY A 163 9.71 -36.67 24.75
CA GLY A 163 8.29 -36.46 24.52
C GLY A 163 7.81 -35.04 24.82
N SER A 164 8.35 -34.42 25.89
CA SER A 164 8.03 -33.02 26.24
C SER A 164 8.60 -32.05 25.25
N VAL A 165 9.83 -32.26 24.76
CA VAL A 165 10.46 -31.43 23.73
C VAL A 165 9.66 -31.50 22.43
N MET A 166 9.35 -32.72 21.93
CA MET A 166 8.52 -32.88 20.72
C MET A 166 7.12 -32.28 20.86
N PHE A 167 6.54 -32.33 22.07
CA PHE A 167 5.24 -31.67 22.34
C PHE A 167 5.35 -30.15 22.25
N LEU A 168 6.36 -29.54 22.87
CA LEU A 168 6.59 -28.11 22.86
C LEU A 168 6.92 -27.58 21.45
N LEU A 169 7.78 -28.29 20.72
CA LEU A 169 8.08 -27.97 19.33
C LEU A 169 6.82 -28.00 18.47
N GLY A 170 6.00 -29.02 18.62
CA GLY A 170 4.79 -29.11 17.84
C GLY A 170 3.67 -28.14 18.27
N ILE A 171 3.68 -27.62 19.51
CA ILE A 171 2.85 -26.46 19.88
C ILE A 171 3.41 -25.21 19.21
N GLY A 172 4.74 -25.02 19.21
CA GLY A 172 5.41 -23.93 18.53
C GLY A 172 5.03 -23.87 17.05
N GLU A 173 5.16 -25.00 16.32
CA GLU A 173 4.77 -25.11 14.90
C GLU A 173 3.31 -24.69 14.67
N ILE A 174 2.35 -25.14 15.51
CA ILE A 174 0.93 -24.77 15.40
C ILE A 174 0.70 -23.26 15.63
N LEU A 175 1.36 -22.69 16.64
CA LEU A 175 1.22 -21.27 16.97
C LEU A 175 1.86 -20.37 15.90
N GLU A 176 2.98 -20.79 15.34
CA GLU A 176 3.66 -20.11 14.24
C GLU A 176 2.77 -20.07 13.00
N GLU A 177 2.27 -21.25 12.57
CA GLU A 177 1.37 -21.37 11.44
C GLU A 177 0.08 -20.54 11.63
N TRP A 178 -0.51 -20.61 12.83
CA TRP A 178 -1.69 -19.82 13.18
C TRP A 178 -1.44 -18.32 13.09
N THR A 179 -0.34 -17.85 13.66
CA THR A 179 -0.01 -16.44 13.75
C THR A 179 0.26 -15.86 12.36
N HIS A 180 1.00 -16.61 11.53
CA HIS A 180 1.29 -16.25 10.14
C HIS A 180 -0.02 -16.17 9.33
N LYS A 181 -0.79 -17.26 9.32
CA LYS A 181 -2.04 -17.34 8.56
C LYS A 181 -3.06 -16.27 8.98
N LYS A 182 -3.17 -16.01 10.28
CA LYS A 182 -4.01 -14.94 10.80
C LYS A 182 -3.55 -13.56 10.34
N SER A 183 -2.25 -13.31 10.29
CA SER A 183 -1.71 -12.01 9.85
C SER A 183 -1.99 -11.76 8.38
N VAL A 184 -1.81 -12.78 7.52
CA VAL A 184 -2.13 -12.74 6.09
C VAL A 184 -3.64 -12.51 5.88
N ASP A 185 -4.48 -13.25 6.61
CA ASP A 185 -5.94 -13.14 6.52
C ASP A 185 -6.45 -11.75 6.97
N ASP A 186 -5.92 -11.23 8.09
CA ASP A 186 -6.26 -9.89 8.58
C ASP A 186 -5.85 -8.80 7.56
N LEU A 187 -4.71 -8.95 6.89
CA LEU A 187 -4.26 -8.04 5.83
C LEU A 187 -5.15 -8.13 4.59
N ALA A 188 -5.40 -9.34 4.09
CA ALA A 188 -6.23 -9.58 2.91
C ALA A 188 -7.64 -9.00 3.09
N ARG A 189 -8.24 -9.16 4.28
CA ARG A 189 -9.55 -8.56 4.62
C ARG A 189 -9.52 -7.04 4.59
N THR A 190 -8.50 -6.44 5.19
CA THR A 190 -8.39 -4.97 5.21
C THR A 190 -8.29 -4.42 3.80
N MET A 191 -7.55 -5.10 2.90
CA MET A 191 -7.41 -4.71 1.50
C MET A 191 -8.66 -5.00 0.65
N SER A 192 -9.44 -6.06 0.95
CA SER A 192 -10.66 -6.43 0.21
C SER A 192 -11.84 -5.48 0.45
N LEU A 193 -11.84 -4.73 1.55
CA LEU A 193 -12.88 -3.76 1.86
C LEU A 193 -12.84 -2.50 0.96
N ASN A 194 -11.74 -2.24 0.25
CA ASN A 194 -11.63 -1.16 -0.73
C ASN A 194 -12.29 -1.60 -2.05
N VAL A 195 -13.54 -1.24 -2.26
CA VAL A 195 -14.32 -1.61 -3.44
C VAL A 195 -13.93 -0.74 -4.64
N SER A 196 -13.36 -1.34 -5.70
CA SER A 196 -13.19 -0.66 -6.98
C SER A 196 -14.55 -0.47 -7.66
N LYS A 197 -14.80 0.74 -8.17
CA LYS A 197 -16.02 1.08 -8.93
C LYS A 197 -15.66 1.14 -10.41
N VAL A 198 -16.58 0.72 -11.26
CA VAL A 198 -16.44 0.76 -12.73
C VAL A 198 -17.66 1.44 -13.37
N TRP A 199 -17.45 2.08 -14.50
CA TRP A 199 -18.54 2.70 -15.26
C TRP A 199 -19.23 1.62 -16.10
N LEU A 200 -20.47 1.31 -15.74
CA LEU A 200 -21.34 0.42 -16.50
C LEU A 200 -22.12 1.26 -17.53
N LYS A 201 -21.97 0.91 -18.82
CA LYS A 201 -22.69 1.54 -19.92
C LYS A 201 -24.02 0.82 -20.14
N THR A 202 -25.12 1.48 -19.88
CA THR A 202 -26.48 1.07 -20.24
C THR A 202 -26.93 1.78 -21.51
N GLU A 203 -28.10 1.43 -22.05
CA GLU A 203 -28.57 2.02 -23.32
C GLU A 203 -28.71 3.55 -23.25
N ASP A 204 -29.04 4.12 -22.07
CA ASP A 204 -29.36 5.54 -21.92
C ASP A 204 -28.35 6.32 -21.04
N GLN A 205 -27.46 5.64 -20.29
CA GLN A 205 -26.57 6.35 -19.37
C GLN A 205 -25.39 5.49 -18.88
N GLU A 206 -24.38 6.17 -18.39
CA GLU A 206 -23.25 5.54 -17.69
C GLU A 206 -23.44 5.65 -16.19
N VAL A 207 -23.36 4.52 -15.50
CA VAL A 207 -23.57 4.44 -14.04
C VAL A 207 -22.35 3.85 -13.36
N LEU A 208 -21.85 4.54 -12.33
CA LEU A 208 -20.72 4.07 -11.54
C LEU A 208 -21.19 2.98 -10.56
N VAL A 209 -20.80 1.75 -10.81
CA VAL A 209 -21.20 0.58 -10.00
C VAL A 209 -19.98 -0.13 -9.39
N PRO A 210 -20.14 -0.81 -8.24
CA PRO A 210 -19.09 -1.69 -7.74
C PRO A 210 -18.72 -2.77 -8.77
N ALA A 211 -17.42 -3.04 -8.95
CA ALA A 211 -16.92 -4.06 -9.87
C ALA A 211 -17.51 -5.45 -9.60
N SER A 212 -17.86 -5.75 -8.34
CA SER A 212 -18.50 -7.00 -7.94
C SER A 212 -19.91 -7.23 -8.52
N LYS A 213 -20.56 -6.18 -9.05
CA LYS A 213 -21.90 -6.27 -9.67
C LYS A 213 -21.86 -6.54 -11.17
N ILE A 214 -20.67 -6.46 -11.79
CA ILE A 214 -20.48 -6.70 -13.22
C ILE A 214 -20.63 -8.19 -13.54
N LYS A 215 -21.32 -8.47 -14.64
CA LYS A 215 -21.54 -9.83 -15.15
C LYS A 215 -20.96 -9.98 -16.56
N ALA A 216 -20.72 -11.22 -16.99
CA ALA A 216 -20.37 -11.49 -18.37
C ALA A 216 -21.49 -11.01 -19.29
N GLY A 217 -21.14 -10.25 -20.34
CA GLY A 217 -22.04 -9.58 -21.26
C GLY A 217 -22.30 -8.11 -20.96
N ASP A 218 -21.93 -7.62 -19.77
CA ASP A 218 -22.03 -6.19 -19.45
C ASP A 218 -21.00 -5.38 -20.27
N ARG A 219 -21.33 -4.09 -20.52
CA ARG A 219 -20.43 -3.14 -21.20
C ARG A 219 -19.91 -2.15 -20.19
N ILE A 220 -18.58 -2.04 -20.08
CA ILE A 220 -17.92 -1.12 -19.17
C ILE A 220 -17.12 -0.08 -19.95
N VAL A 221 -17.17 1.17 -19.51
CA VAL A 221 -16.38 2.28 -20.08
C VAL A 221 -15.09 2.41 -19.29
N ILE A 222 -13.98 2.44 -20.00
CA ILE A 222 -12.64 2.54 -19.44
C ILE A 222 -11.95 3.72 -20.06
N ARG A 223 -11.60 4.69 -19.22
CA ARG A 223 -11.02 5.98 -19.60
C ARG A 223 -9.51 5.98 -19.43
N MET A 224 -8.86 6.93 -20.07
CA MET A 224 -7.44 7.20 -19.91
C MET A 224 -7.04 7.21 -18.43
N GLY A 225 -5.91 6.56 -18.11
CA GLY A 225 -5.38 6.45 -16.77
C GLY A 225 -5.99 5.33 -15.92
N THR A 226 -6.92 4.50 -16.46
CA THR A 226 -7.57 3.43 -15.70
C THR A 226 -7.11 2.03 -16.14
N VAL A 227 -7.04 1.10 -15.18
CA VAL A 227 -6.77 -0.32 -15.46
C VAL A 227 -8.03 -0.99 -15.99
N ILE A 228 -7.89 -1.85 -16.97
CA ILE A 228 -8.95 -2.70 -17.51
C ILE A 228 -9.30 -3.75 -16.44
N PRO A 229 -10.50 -3.72 -15.83
CA PRO A 229 -10.80 -4.57 -14.68
C PRO A 229 -11.21 -6.00 -15.04
N PHE A 230 -11.65 -6.22 -16.30
CA PHE A 230 -12.16 -7.51 -16.76
C PHE A 230 -11.70 -7.79 -18.19
N ASP A 231 -11.49 -9.06 -18.49
CA ASP A 231 -11.19 -9.52 -19.84
C ASP A 231 -12.41 -9.39 -20.76
N GLY A 232 -12.20 -8.87 -21.98
CA GLY A 232 -13.30 -8.71 -22.93
C GLY A 232 -12.87 -8.17 -24.29
N ASP A 233 -13.83 -8.02 -25.19
CA ASP A 233 -13.60 -7.38 -26.48
C ASP A 233 -13.95 -5.91 -26.44
N ILE A 234 -13.15 -5.10 -27.11
CA ILE A 234 -13.46 -3.68 -27.32
C ILE A 234 -14.64 -3.58 -28.30
N VAL A 235 -15.75 -3.04 -27.81
CA VAL A 235 -16.99 -2.90 -28.57
C VAL A 235 -17.19 -1.49 -29.11
N ASP A 236 -16.48 -0.48 -28.54
CA ASP A 236 -16.55 0.92 -28.94
C ASP A 236 -15.28 1.65 -28.52
N GLY A 237 -14.85 2.66 -29.27
CA GLY A 237 -13.68 3.48 -28.99
C GLY A 237 -12.35 2.92 -29.46
N GLU A 238 -11.28 3.67 -29.20
CA GLU A 238 -9.89 3.24 -29.41
C GLU A 238 -8.98 3.81 -28.32
N ALA A 239 -7.91 3.08 -28.01
CA ALA A 239 -6.95 3.49 -26.98
C ALA A 239 -5.55 2.95 -27.23
N MET A 240 -4.56 3.64 -26.67
CA MET A 240 -3.21 3.12 -26.44
C MET A 240 -3.23 2.38 -25.10
N ILE A 241 -2.93 1.08 -25.12
CA ILE A 241 -2.97 0.23 -23.93
C ILE A 241 -1.56 -0.24 -23.58
N ASN A 242 -1.12 0.07 -22.38
CA ASN A 242 0.11 -0.44 -21.82
C ASN A 242 -0.12 -1.88 -21.32
N GLN A 243 0.65 -2.81 -21.86
CA GLN A 243 0.57 -4.23 -21.53
C GLN A 243 1.83 -4.72 -20.78
N ALA A 244 2.64 -3.82 -20.24
CA ALA A 244 3.89 -4.14 -19.54
C ALA A 244 3.70 -5.13 -18.39
N SER A 245 2.55 -5.08 -17.72
CA SER A 245 2.16 -6.02 -16.66
C SER A 245 2.02 -7.49 -17.13
N LEU A 246 1.75 -7.69 -18.42
CA LEU A 246 1.59 -9.03 -19.02
C LEU A 246 2.80 -9.47 -19.85
N THR A 247 3.39 -8.55 -20.61
CA THR A 247 4.44 -8.86 -21.60
C THR A 247 5.84 -8.48 -21.12
N GLY A 248 5.94 -7.61 -20.10
CA GLY A 248 7.19 -7.02 -19.66
C GLY A 248 7.75 -5.92 -20.60
N GLU A 249 7.05 -5.60 -21.68
CA GLU A 249 7.44 -4.57 -22.63
C GLU A 249 6.71 -3.25 -22.34
N SER A 250 7.46 -2.16 -22.22
CA SER A 250 6.94 -0.83 -21.86
C SER A 250 6.28 -0.08 -23.02
N VAL A 251 6.12 -0.71 -24.20
CA VAL A 251 5.56 -0.06 -25.38
C VAL A 251 4.04 -0.25 -25.41
N SER A 252 3.31 0.86 -25.43
CA SER A 252 1.85 0.83 -25.52
C SER A 252 1.37 0.40 -26.90
N VAL A 253 0.35 -0.43 -26.93
CA VAL A 253 -0.21 -1.02 -28.15
C VAL A 253 -1.55 -0.36 -28.47
N ARG A 254 -1.71 0.16 -29.69
CA ARG A 254 -3.00 0.68 -30.16
C ARG A 254 -4.01 -0.45 -30.28
N LYS A 255 -5.14 -0.32 -29.63
CA LYS A 255 -6.28 -1.24 -29.67
C LYS A 255 -7.53 -0.52 -30.16
N THR A 256 -8.27 -1.18 -31.03
CA THR A 256 -9.49 -0.66 -31.67
C THR A 256 -10.64 -1.64 -31.49
N VAL A 257 -11.83 -1.26 -31.94
CA VAL A 257 -13.02 -2.13 -31.91
C VAL A 257 -12.72 -3.50 -32.49
N GLY A 258 -13.12 -4.57 -31.79
CA GLY A 258 -12.84 -5.95 -32.13
C GLY A 258 -11.52 -6.50 -31.59
N SER A 259 -10.65 -5.66 -31.03
CA SER A 259 -9.44 -6.10 -30.34
C SER A 259 -9.78 -6.64 -28.94
N TYR A 260 -8.98 -7.62 -28.47
CA TYR A 260 -9.12 -8.14 -27.11
C TYR A 260 -8.41 -7.25 -26.10
N ALA A 261 -9.12 -6.90 -25.02
CA ALA A 261 -8.63 -6.13 -23.89
C ALA A 261 -8.38 -7.08 -22.71
N TYR A 262 -7.17 -7.06 -22.17
CA TYR A 262 -6.75 -7.93 -21.06
C TYR A 262 -6.91 -7.22 -19.72
N ALA A 263 -7.52 -7.90 -18.76
CA ALA A 263 -7.59 -7.41 -17.38
C ALA A 263 -6.19 -7.20 -16.80
N GLY A 264 -6.00 -6.08 -16.06
CA GLY A 264 -4.71 -5.71 -15.48
C GLY A 264 -3.81 -4.89 -16.42
N THR A 265 -4.22 -4.60 -17.65
CA THR A 265 -3.55 -3.66 -18.54
C THR A 265 -4.14 -2.25 -18.39
N VAL A 266 -3.41 -1.24 -18.82
CA VAL A 266 -3.74 0.16 -18.54
C VAL A 266 -4.00 0.93 -19.82
N VAL A 267 -5.06 1.74 -19.84
CA VAL A 267 -5.34 2.67 -20.92
C VAL A 267 -4.50 3.94 -20.71
N GLU A 268 -3.47 4.16 -21.54
CA GLU A 268 -2.62 5.35 -21.46
C GLU A 268 -3.23 6.56 -22.16
N GLU A 269 -3.83 6.34 -23.33
CA GLU A 269 -4.49 7.38 -24.10
C GLU A 269 -5.80 6.85 -24.70
N GLY A 270 -6.81 7.70 -24.83
CA GLY A 270 -8.10 7.36 -25.41
C GLY A 270 -9.12 6.84 -24.39
N GLU A 271 -10.24 6.36 -24.92
CA GLU A 271 -11.34 5.75 -24.14
C GLU A 271 -11.88 4.56 -24.92
N ILE A 272 -12.18 3.47 -24.22
CA ILE A 272 -12.74 2.26 -24.79
C ILE A 272 -13.96 1.78 -24.00
N THR A 273 -14.90 1.16 -24.69
CA THR A 273 -15.96 0.37 -24.09
C THR A 273 -15.63 -1.11 -24.29
N VAL A 274 -15.52 -1.85 -23.19
CA VAL A 274 -15.21 -3.29 -23.21
C VAL A 274 -16.48 -4.09 -22.90
N GLY A 275 -16.81 -5.03 -23.77
CA GLY A 275 -17.81 -6.06 -23.50
C GLY A 275 -17.18 -7.20 -22.70
N VAL A 276 -17.59 -7.33 -21.43
CA VAL A 276 -17.00 -8.30 -20.49
C VAL A 276 -17.29 -9.73 -20.91
N LYS A 277 -16.26 -10.51 -21.21
CA LYS A 277 -16.38 -11.94 -21.57
C LYS A 277 -16.25 -12.88 -20.40
N GLN A 278 -15.30 -12.59 -19.52
CA GLN A 278 -15.06 -13.38 -18.32
C GLN A 278 -14.98 -12.45 -17.12
N VAL A 279 -15.82 -12.70 -16.14
CA VAL A 279 -15.58 -12.27 -14.78
C VAL A 279 -14.59 -13.29 -14.24
N SER A 280 -13.28 -12.95 -14.25
CA SER A 280 -12.20 -13.88 -13.92
C SER A 280 -12.51 -14.66 -12.65
N GLY A 281 -12.32 -15.99 -12.71
CA GLY A 281 -12.58 -16.92 -11.61
C GLY A 281 -11.56 -16.85 -10.46
N ASN A 282 -10.59 -15.94 -10.49
CA ASN A 282 -9.75 -15.62 -9.34
C ASN A 282 -10.44 -14.51 -8.58
N SER A 283 -10.94 -14.83 -7.38
CA SER A 283 -11.53 -13.85 -6.50
C SER A 283 -10.51 -12.72 -6.27
N ARG A 284 -11.02 -11.50 -6.06
CA ARG A 284 -10.17 -10.36 -5.67
C ARG A 284 -9.32 -10.71 -4.45
N PHE A 285 -9.86 -11.55 -3.56
CA PHE A 285 -9.17 -12.08 -2.40
C PHE A 285 -7.94 -12.92 -2.81
N ASP A 286 -8.07 -13.81 -3.79
CA ASP A 286 -6.95 -14.62 -4.27
C ASP A 286 -5.84 -13.76 -4.89
N LYS A 287 -6.20 -12.70 -5.65
CA LYS A 287 -5.22 -11.72 -6.17
C LYS A 287 -4.53 -10.97 -5.03
N ILE A 288 -5.27 -10.57 -3.99
CA ILE A 288 -4.70 -9.92 -2.80
C ILE A 288 -3.80 -10.89 -2.04
N VAL A 289 -4.19 -12.14 -1.85
CA VAL A 289 -3.35 -13.18 -1.22
C VAL A 289 -2.07 -13.41 -2.02
N THR A 290 -2.18 -13.52 -3.35
CA THR A 290 -1.01 -13.63 -4.24
C THR A 290 -0.09 -12.40 -4.10
N MET A 291 -0.64 -11.19 -4.08
CA MET A 291 0.12 -9.95 -3.88
C MET A 291 0.81 -9.91 -2.51
N ILE A 292 0.17 -10.43 -1.46
CA ILE A 292 0.76 -10.55 -0.13
C ILE A 292 1.90 -11.57 -0.15
N GLU A 293 1.72 -12.73 -0.79
CA GLU A 293 2.76 -13.75 -0.94
C GLU A 293 3.95 -13.24 -1.77
N GLU A 294 3.69 -12.44 -2.79
CA GLU A 294 4.74 -11.76 -3.55
C GLU A 294 5.44 -10.68 -2.72
N SER A 295 4.69 -9.91 -1.94
CA SER A 295 5.23 -8.94 -0.98
C SER A 295 6.14 -9.60 0.06
N GLU A 296 5.83 -10.82 0.50
CA GLU A 296 6.70 -11.60 1.40
C GLU A 296 8.03 -12.00 0.73
N LYS A 297 8.05 -12.18 -0.59
CA LYS A 297 9.31 -12.40 -1.33
C LYS A 297 10.20 -11.15 -1.36
N LEU A 298 9.60 -9.95 -1.26
CA LEU A 298 10.29 -8.67 -1.16
C LEU A 298 10.69 -8.35 0.28
N LYS A 299 11.40 -9.30 0.92
CA LYS A 299 11.86 -9.18 2.31
C LYS A 299 12.72 -7.95 2.53
N SER A 300 12.58 -7.35 3.71
CA SER A 300 13.45 -6.26 4.13
C SER A 300 14.90 -6.76 4.34
N GLY A 301 15.86 -5.88 4.16
CA GLY A 301 17.27 -6.21 4.38
C GLY A 301 17.56 -6.55 5.85
N VAL A 302 16.85 -5.91 6.79
CA VAL A 302 16.93 -6.20 8.23
C VAL A 302 16.36 -7.58 8.55
N GLU A 303 15.25 -7.96 7.94
CA GLU A 303 14.64 -9.29 8.07
C GLU A 303 15.58 -10.38 7.56
N SER A 304 16.13 -10.21 6.36
CA SER A 304 17.08 -11.12 5.75
C SER A 304 18.36 -11.26 6.58
N LYS A 305 18.93 -10.14 7.07
CA LYS A 305 20.12 -10.16 7.95
C LYS A 305 19.86 -10.90 9.26
N ALA A 306 18.68 -10.74 9.85
CA ALA A 306 18.34 -11.40 11.11
C ALA A 306 18.09 -12.90 10.93
N GLU A 307 17.47 -13.33 9.83
CA GLU A 307 17.34 -14.74 9.49
C GLU A 307 18.72 -15.40 9.32
N HIS A 308 19.61 -14.78 8.54
CA HIS A 308 20.97 -15.27 8.35
C HIS A 308 21.79 -15.31 9.63
N LEU A 309 21.63 -14.32 10.51
CA LEU A 309 22.32 -14.32 11.80
C LEU A 309 21.82 -15.44 12.70
N ALA A 310 20.52 -15.68 12.74
CA ALA A 310 19.92 -16.75 13.51
C ALA A 310 20.45 -18.12 13.08
N ASP A 311 20.52 -18.39 11.77
CA ASP A 311 21.06 -19.66 11.26
C ASP A 311 22.56 -19.79 11.53
N ARG A 312 23.35 -18.70 11.49
CA ARG A 312 24.76 -18.70 11.87
C ARG A 312 25.01 -19.01 13.34
N LEU A 313 24.05 -18.81 14.24
CA LEU A 313 24.20 -19.13 15.66
C LEU A 313 24.06 -20.64 15.93
N VAL A 314 23.46 -21.42 15.04
CA VAL A 314 23.25 -22.87 15.21
C VAL A 314 24.57 -23.66 15.45
N PRO A 315 25.62 -23.50 14.63
CA PRO A 315 26.90 -24.13 14.88
C PRO A 315 27.52 -23.77 16.25
N TYR A 316 27.36 -22.52 16.69
CA TYR A 316 27.84 -22.06 18.01
C TYR A 316 27.05 -22.71 19.15
N SER A 317 25.74 -22.89 19.01
CA SER A 317 24.90 -23.61 19.96
C SER A 317 25.33 -25.09 20.09
N LEU A 318 25.61 -25.74 18.96
CA LEU A 318 26.14 -27.11 18.96
C LEU A 318 27.54 -27.20 19.62
N GLY A 319 28.44 -26.28 19.25
CA GLY A 319 29.76 -26.17 19.84
C GLY A 319 29.73 -25.90 21.36
N GLY A 320 28.85 -24.93 21.76
CA GLY A 320 28.59 -24.63 23.18
C GLY A 320 28.06 -25.84 23.99
N THR A 321 27.16 -26.61 23.36
CA THR A 321 26.61 -27.83 23.93
C THR A 321 27.72 -28.87 24.17
N ALA A 322 28.57 -29.12 23.16
CA ALA A 322 29.70 -30.02 23.26
C ALA A 322 30.70 -29.57 24.35
N LEU A 323 31.03 -28.27 24.35
CA LEU A 323 31.92 -27.68 25.35
C LEU A 323 31.36 -27.80 26.78
N THR A 324 30.07 -27.48 26.96
CA THR A 324 29.40 -27.62 28.26
C THR A 324 29.39 -29.06 28.75
N TYR A 325 29.18 -30.04 27.86
CA TYR A 325 29.28 -31.44 28.21
C TYR A 325 30.72 -31.84 28.62
N LEU A 326 31.72 -31.40 27.87
CA LEU A 326 33.12 -31.68 28.18
C LEU A 326 33.54 -31.15 29.57
N LEU A 327 33.12 -29.92 29.88
CA LEU A 327 33.44 -29.24 31.13
C LEU A 327 32.66 -29.77 32.32
N THR A 328 31.35 -30.03 32.16
CA THR A 328 30.47 -30.36 33.29
C THR A 328 30.20 -31.85 33.42
N ARG A 329 30.48 -32.66 32.38
CA ARG A 329 30.10 -34.08 32.24
C ARG A 329 28.60 -34.33 32.52
N ASN A 330 27.79 -33.29 32.40
CA ASN A 330 26.35 -33.31 32.66
C ASN A 330 25.57 -33.05 31.39
N VAL A 331 24.93 -34.09 30.86
CA VAL A 331 24.14 -34.01 29.60
C VAL A 331 22.93 -33.09 29.75
N THR A 332 22.31 -33.05 30.93
CA THR A 332 21.14 -32.17 31.17
C THR A 332 21.51 -30.70 31.03
N LYS A 333 22.68 -30.31 31.59
CA LYS A 333 23.20 -28.95 31.42
C LYS A 333 23.54 -28.63 29.95
N ALA A 334 24.15 -29.59 29.27
CA ALA A 334 24.47 -29.44 27.85
C ALA A 334 23.23 -29.34 26.99
N LEU A 335 22.20 -30.15 27.22
CA LEU A 335 20.92 -30.09 26.51
C LEU A 335 20.17 -28.77 26.71
N SER A 336 20.38 -28.06 27.82
CA SER A 336 19.74 -26.77 28.07
C SER A 336 20.08 -25.72 27.00
N ILE A 337 21.24 -25.81 26.36
CA ILE A 337 21.63 -24.92 25.26
C ILE A 337 20.79 -25.23 24.01
N LEU A 338 20.58 -26.52 23.72
CA LEU A 338 19.79 -26.92 22.53
C LEU A 338 18.28 -26.64 22.65
N MET A 339 17.80 -26.42 23.90
CA MET A 339 16.38 -26.13 24.15
C MET A 339 15.99 -24.66 23.84
N VAL A 340 16.98 -23.80 23.59
CA VAL A 340 16.77 -22.38 23.37
C VAL A 340 17.32 -22.02 21.99
N ASP A 341 16.40 -21.74 21.07
CA ASP A 341 16.74 -21.35 19.74
C ASP A 341 16.48 -19.83 19.53
N PHE A 342 17.38 -19.16 18.83
CA PHE A 342 17.22 -17.75 18.49
C PHE A 342 16.40 -17.56 17.22
N SER A 343 16.37 -18.56 16.34
CA SER A 343 15.83 -18.49 15.00
C SER A 343 14.30 -18.42 14.98
N CYS A 344 13.63 -19.29 15.76
CA CYS A 344 12.16 -19.39 15.76
C CYS A 344 11.49 -18.05 16.06
N ALA A 345 11.92 -17.37 17.13
CA ALA A 345 11.33 -16.09 17.49
C ALA A 345 11.61 -14.97 16.47
N LEU A 346 12.79 -14.96 15.84
CA LEU A 346 13.16 -13.98 14.82
C LEU A 346 12.41 -14.22 13.52
N LYS A 347 12.41 -15.46 13.02
CA LYS A 347 11.72 -15.84 11.76
C LYS A 347 10.21 -15.64 11.85
N LEU A 348 9.61 -15.71 13.03
CA LEU A 348 8.19 -15.46 13.25
C LEU A 348 7.88 -13.97 13.43
N SER A 349 8.61 -13.27 14.31
CA SER A 349 8.22 -11.93 14.76
C SER A 349 8.44 -10.84 13.72
N MET A 350 9.44 -11.00 12.83
CA MET A 350 9.76 -9.97 11.83
C MET A 350 8.74 -9.91 10.71
N PRO A 351 8.41 -10.99 9.98
CA PRO A 351 7.37 -10.96 8.96
C PRO A 351 6.03 -10.48 9.51
N ILE A 352 5.65 -10.92 10.72
CA ILE A 352 4.41 -10.49 11.36
C ILE A 352 4.42 -8.98 11.66
N SER A 353 5.55 -8.43 12.11
CA SER A 353 5.67 -6.99 12.33
C SER A 353 5.51 -6.20 11.02
N VAL A 354 6.10 -6.68 9.94
CA VAL A 354 5.98 -6.09 8.60
C VAL A 354 4.55 -6.17 8.08
N LEU A 355 3.92 -7.35 8.11
CA LEU A 355 2.53 -7.53 7.71
C LEU A 355 1.57 -6.66 8.54
N SER A 356 1.82 -6.53 9.85
CA SER A 356 1.05 -5.65 10.72
C SER A 356 1.23 -4.18 10.33
N ALA A 357 2.42 -3.76 9.93
CA ALA A 357 2.69 -2.40 9.46
C ALA A 357 2.00 -2.13 8.10
N ILE A 358 2.06 -3.07 7.15
CA ILE A 358 1.35 -2.96 5.87
C ILE A 358 -0.16 -2.87 6.08
N ARG A 359 -0.71 -3.71 6.97
CA ARG A 359 -2.13 -3.64 7.35
C ARG A 359 -2.50 -2.28 7.94
N GLU A 360 -1.66 -1.75 8.85
CA GLU A 360 -1.91 -0.46 9.49
C GLU A 360 -1.78 0.70 8.49
N ALA A 361 -0.81 0.67 7.57
CA ALA A 361 -0.67 1.62 6.49
C ALA A 361 -1.97 1.71 5.65
N ASN A 362 -2.56 0.54 5.34
CA ASN A 362 -3.80 0.48 4.56
C ASN A 362 -5.01 1.13 5.27
N LEU A 363 -5.04 1.15 6.62
CA LEU A 363 -6.07 1.89 7.38
C LEU A 363 -5.98 3.42 7.17
N TYR A 364 -4.82 3.91 6.73
CA TYR A 364 -4.58 5.31 6.38
C TYR A 364 -4.58 5.55 4.86
N ASN A 365 -5.19 4.65 4.07
CA ASN A 365 -5.20 4.70 2.60
C ASN A 365 -3.79 4.72 1.99
N ILE A 366 -2.83 4.04 2.61
CA ILE A 366 -1.46 3.86 2.12
C ILE A 366 -1.28 2.40 1.74
N THR A 367 -1.07 2.12 0.47
CA THR A 367 -0.81 0.77 -0.03
C THR A 367 0.69 0.58 -0.23
N VAL A 368 1.26 -0.46 0.36
CA VAL A 368 2.70 -0.77 0.32
C VAL A 368 2.90 -2.13 -0.32
N LYS A 369 3.73 -2.22 -1.36
CA LYS A 369 3.98 -3.47 -2.11
C LYS A 369 4.90 -4.46 -1.40
N GLY A 370 5.65 -4.03 -0.38
CA GLY A 370 6.54 -4.95 0.35
C GLY A 370 7.28 -4.31 1.51
N GLY A 371 7.75 -5.16 2.44
CA GLY A 371 8.45 -4.75 3.65
C GLY A 371 9.75 -3.98 3.40
N LYS A 372 10.46 -4.31 2.31
CA LYS A 372 11.69 -3.60 1.92
C LYS A 372 11.47 -2.10 1.70
N TYR A 373 10.28 -1.71 1.23
CA TYR A 373 9.96 -0.31 0.97
C TYR A 373 9.70 0.46 2.27
N LEU A 374 9.08 -0.17 3.29
CA LEU A 374 8.96 0.44 4.62
C LEU A 374 10.32 0.64 5.28
N GLU A 375 11.25 -0.30 5.10
CA GLU A 375 12.64 -0.14 5.55
C GLU A 375 13.31 1.02 4.83
N ALA A 376 13.23 1.05 3.50
CA ALA A 376 13.81 2.12 2.69
C ALA A 376 13.20 3.50 3.03
N VAL A 377 11.88 3.59 3.27
CA VAL A 377 11.24 4.81 3.77
C VAL A 377 11.81 5.22 5.12
N ALA A 378 12.10 4.27 6.04
CA ALA A 378 12.67 4.58 7.35
C ALA A 378 14.14 5.03 7.28
N GLU A 379 14.89 4.58 6.28
CA GLU A 379 16.30 4.89 6.08
C GLU A 379 16.56 6.07 5.13
N ALA A 380 15.54 6.51 4.38
CA ALA A 380 15.69 7.60 3.41
C ALA A 380 16.10 8.91 4.09
N ASP A 381 17.05 9.58 3.47
CA ASP A 381 17.56 10.89 3.88
C ASP A 381 17.13 12.01 2.94
N THR A 382 16.82 11.69 1.69
CA THR A 382 16.39 12.62 0.65
C THR A 382 15.00 12.30 0.16
N ILE A 383 14.16 13.33 0.04
CA ILE A 383 12.82 13.22 -0.53
C ILE A 383 12.65 14.24 -1.65
N VAL A 384 12.20 13.79 -2.80
CA VAL A 384 11.96 14.59 -4.00
C VAL A 384 10.47 14.62 -4.29
N PHE A 385 9.92 15.81 -4.37
CA PHE A 385 8.53 16.04 -4.76
C PHE A 385 8.44 16.52 -6.20
N ASP A 386 7.61 15.91 -7.00
CA ASP A 386 7.04 16.62 -8.14
C ASP A 386 6.13 17.75 -7.65
N LYS A 387 5.99 18.83 -8.43
CA LYS A 387 5.09 19.93 -8.08
C LYS A 387 3.64 19.58 -8.42
N THR A 388 3.40 19.28 -9.70
CA THR A 388 2.06 19.18 -10.27
C THR A 388 1.34 17.91 -9.84
N GLY A 389 0.11 18.02 -9.32
CA GLY A 389 -0.64 16.86 -8.82
C GLY A 389 -0.12 16.29 -7.48
N THR A 390 1.05 16.71 -7.02
CA THR A 390 1.68 16.29 -5.76
C THR A 390 1.60 17.37 -4.70
N LEU A 391 2.35 18.46 -4.84
CA LEU A 391 2.26 19.62 -3.94
C LEU A 391 1.06 20.52 -4.28
N THR A 392 0.54 20.41 -5.51
CA THR A 392 -0.64 21.09 -5.99
C THR A 392 -1.83 20.14 -6.15
N LYS A 393 -3.03 20.70 -6.38
CA LYS A 393 -4.25 19.90 -6.56
C LYS A 393 -4.45 19.38 -7.99
N ALA A 394 -3.57 19.76 -8.95
CA ALA A 394 -3.73 19.51 -10.38
C ALA A 394 -5.10 19.99 -10.95
N THR A 395 -5.63 21.04 -10.38
CA THR A 395 -6.87 21.68 -10.80
C THR A 395 -6.57 23.15 -11.10
N PRO A 396 -5.84 23.44 -12.20
CA PRO A 396 -5.52 24.81 -12.55
C PRO A 396 -6.80 25.64 -12.74
N THR A 397 -6.74 26.88 -12.31
CA THR A 397 -7.83 27.84 -12.39
C THR A 397 -7.34 29.16 -12.96
N VAL A 398 -8.17 29.83 -13.77
CA VAL A 398 -7.86 31.18 -14.25
C VAL A 398 -8.07 32.15 -13.10
N VAL A 399 -7.01 32.88 -12.75
CA VAL A 399 -7.03 33.86 -11.65
C VAL A 399 -7.29 35.27 -12.20
N ASP A 400 -6.67 35.62 -13.32
CA ASP A 400 -6.78 36.94 -13.93
C ASP A 400 -6.60 36.86 -15.46
N VAL A 401 -7.13 37.86 -16.17
CA VAL A 401 -6.95 38.03 -17.61
C VAL A 401 -6.55 39.47 -17.86
N VAL A 402 -5.30 39.68 -18.24
CA VAL A 402 -4.71 41.03 -18.46
C VAL A 402 -4.78 41.39 -19.93
N SER A 403 -5.45 42.53 -20.25
CA SER A 403 -5.62 43.01 -21.62
C SER A 403 -4.47 43.93 -22.04
N PHE A 404 -3.97 43.71 -23.25
CA PHE A 404 -2.93 44.52 -23.88
C PHE A 404 -3.42 45.37 -25.06
N ASP A 405 -4.49 44.95 -25.71
CA ASP A 405 -5.02 45.58 -26.93
C ASP A 405 -6.32 46.40 -26.70
N GLY A 406 -6.79 46.48 -25.43
CA GLY A 406 -7.97 47.25 -25.05
C GLY A 406 -9.29 46.47 -25.11
N ARG A 407 -9.29 45.20 -25.51
CA ARG A 407 -10.44 44.28 -25.34
C ARG A 407 -10.74 44.05 -23.87
N THR A 408 -11.99 43.69 -23.59
CA THR A 408 -12.35 43.31 -22.21
C THR A 408 -11.74 41.94 -21.82
N PRO A 409 -11.43 41.71 -20.54
CA PRO A 409 -10.99 40.41 -20.06
C PRO A 409 -11.92 39.25 -20.44
N ASP A 410 -13.23 39.49 -20.46
CA ASP A 410 -14.21 38.47 -20.81
C ASP A 410 -14.22 38.14 -22.31
N GLU A 411 -13.96 39.14 -23.20
CA GLU A 411 -13.78 38.87 -24.63
C GLU A 411 -12.51 38.04 -24.89
N LEU A 412 -11.40 38.35 -24.24
CA LEU A 412 -10.17 37.61 -24.38
C LEU A 412 -10.31 36.18 -23.84
N LEU A 413 -10.96 36.01 -22.69
CA LEU A 413 -11.24 34.71 -22.12
C LEU A 413 -12.16 33.87 -23.02
N ARG A 414 -13.17 34.49 -23.65
CA ARG A 414 -14.06 33.82 -24.61
C ARG A 414 -13.31 33.33 -25.84
N ILE A 415 -12.44 34.17 -26.42
CA ILE A 415 -11.58 33.78 -27.57
C ILE A 415 -10.67 32.61 -27.16
N ALA A 416 -10.00 32.71 -26.03
CA ALA A 416 -9.11 31.67 -25.53
C ALA A 416 -9.85 30.35 -25.26
N ALA A 417 -11.06 30.40 -24.67
CA ALA A 417 -11.87 29.21 -24.42
C ALA A 417 -12.31 28.52 -25.71
N CYS A 418 -12.68 29.31 -26.73
CA CYS A 418 -13.03 28.79 -28.05
C CYS A 418 -11.85 28.01 -28.70
N LEU A 419 -10.63 28.49 -28.55
CA LEU A 419 -9.41 27.81 -29.07
C LEU A 419 -9.04 26.56 -28.28
N GLU A 420 -9.15 26.62 -26.96
CA GLU A 420 -8.74 25.58 -26.07
C GLU A 420 -9.76 24.45 -25.89
N GLU A 421 -11.03 24.63 -26.31
CA GLU A 421 -12.10 23.65 -26.11
C GLU A 421 -11.82 22.27 -26.72
N HIS A 422 -11.11 22.26 -27.85
CA HIS A 422 -10.79 21.03 -28.58
C HIS A 422 -9.57 20.28 -28.03
N PHE A 423 -8.87 20.84 -27.03
CA PHE A 423 -7.63 20.29 -26.52
C PHE A 423 -7.75 19.86 -25.02
N PRO A 424 -7.73 18.58 -24.72
CA PRO A 424 -8.06 18.06 -23.37
C PRO A 424 -6.91 18.13 -22.36
N HIS A 425 -6.05 19.17 -22.40
CA HIS A 425 -5.02 19.34 -21.35
C HIS A 425 -5.53 20.20 -20.17
N SER A 426 -4.84 20.14 -19.04
CA SER A 426 -5.31 20.73 -17.77
C SER A 426 -5.50 22.25 -17.83
N MET A 427 -4.61 22.98 -18.50
CA MET A 427 -4.70 24.44 -18.67
C MET A 427 -5.86 24.82 -19.58
N ALA A 428 -6.08 24.10 -20.69
CA ALA A 428 -7.22 24.28 -21.55
C ALA A 428 -8.54 24.14 -20.81
N LYS A 429 -8.66 23.08 -19.99
CA LYS A 429 -9.85 22.88 -19.13
C LYS A 429 -10.06 24.04 -18.15
N ALA A 430 -9.01 24.61 -17.60
CA ALA A 430 -9.10 25.77 -16.71
C ALA A 430 -9.71 27.00 -17.44
N VAL A 431 -9.24 27.28 -18.65
CA VAL A 431 -9.74 28.39 -19.47
C VAL A 431 -11.20 28.18 -19.87
N VAL A 432 -11.55 26.99 -20.36
CA VAL A 432 -12.94 26.65 -20.75
C VAL A 432 -13.87 26.67 -19.53
N ASN A 433 -13.45 26.16 -18.38
CA ASN A 433 -14.27 26.21 -17.18
C ASN A 433 -14.49 27.64 -16.68
N ALA A 434 -13.46 28.47 -16.70
CA ALA A 434 -13.58 29.89 -16.32
C ALA A 434 -14.55 30.66 -17.23
N ALA A 435 -14.54 30.37 -18.53
CA ALA A 435 -15.50 30.93 -19.46
C ALA A 435 -16.94 30.46 -19.18
N LYS A 436 -17.11 29.15 -18.88
CA LYS A 436 -18.42 28.57 -18.52
C LYS A 436 -18.97 29.16 -17.21
N GLU A 437 -18.15 29.32 -16.18
CA GLU A 437 -18.56 29.92 -14.90
C GLU A 437 -19.06 31.36 -15.07
N LYS A 438 -18.50 32.11 -16.05
CA LYS A 438 -18.91 33.45 -16.36
C LYS A 438 -20.07 33.50 -17.38
N ASN A 439 -20.61 32.33 -17.80
CA ASN A 439 -21.64 32.20 -18.84
C ASN A 439 -21.26 32.90 -20.17
N LEU A 440 -19.97 32.79 -20.53
CA LEU A 440 -19.48 33.33 -21.81
C LEU A 440 -19.72 32.28 -22.90
N ASP A 441 -20.95 32.21 -23.42
CA ASP A 441 -21.27 31.32 -24.53
C ASP A 441 -20.52 31.76 -25.78
N HIS A 442 -19.98 30.81 -26.52
CA HIS A 442 -19.35 31.06 -27.81
C HIS A 442 -19.91 30.08 -28.84
N GLU A 443 -20.26 30.63 -30.02
CA GLU A 443 -20.39 29.84 -31.23
C GLU A 443 -18.99 29.54 -31.76
N GLU A 444 -18.78 28.40 -32.43
CA GLU A 444 -17.48 28.08 -33.06
C GLU A 444 -17.11 29.24 -34.04
N MET A 445 -16.10 30.03 -33.64
CA MET A 445 -15.69 31.23 -34.36
C MET A 445 -14.46 31.00 -35.24
N HIS A 446 -13.86 29.82 -35.19
CA HIS A 446 -12.62 29.51 -35.92
C HIS A 446 -12.85 28.63 -37.14
N SER A 447 -11.95 28.75 -38.13
CA SER A 447 -11.84 27.83 -39.25
C SER A 447 -11.04 26.57 -38.83
N LYS A 448 -10.13 26.06 -39.57
CA LYS A 448 -9.32 24.91 -39.21
C LYS A 448 -8.26 25.28 -38.15
N VAL A 449 -8.26 24.62 -37.02
CA VAL A 449 -7.26 24.78 -35.94
C VAL A 449 -6.01 23.98 -36.26
N GLU A 450 -4.84 24.63 -36.25
CA GLU A 450 -3.55 23.95 -36.34
C GLU A 450 -2.91 23.85 -34.94
N TYR A 451 -2.73 22.64 -34.47
CA TYR A 451 -2.11 22.35 -33.18
C TYR A 451 -0.61 22.08 -33.37
N VAL A 452 0.22 22.86 -32.70
CA VAL A 452 1.67 22.62 -32.62
C VAL A 452 1.95 21.91 -31.31
N VAL A 453 2.30 20.64 -31.41
CA VAL A 453 2.52 19.75 -30.24
C VAL A 453 3.48 20.38 -29.24
N ALA A 454 3.07 20.47 -27.97
CA ALA A 454 3.80 21.03 -26.84
C ALA A 454 4.07 22.54 -26.86
N HIS A 455 3.58 23.30 -27.86
CA HIS A 455 3.90 24.73 -28.00
C HIS A 455 2.67 25.63 -27.92
N GLY A 456 1.60 25.33 -28.65
CA GLY A 456 0.40 26.17 -28.67
C GLY A 456 -0.53 25.88 -29.84
N ILE A 457 -1.47 26.80 -30.07
CA ILE A 457 -2.51 26.70 -31.06
C ILE A 457 -2.42 27.94 -31.97
N SER A 458 -2.50 27.73 -33.28
CA SER A 458 -2.64 28.79 -34.28
C SER A 458 -3.88 28.53 -35.12
N THR A 459 -4.70 29.58 -35.36
CA THR A 459 -5.91 29.51 -36.18
C THR A 459 -6.29 30.89 -36.76
N THR A 460 -7.31 30.91 -37.57
CA THR A 460 -7.88 32.16 -38.12
C THR A 460 -9.30 32.37 -37.60
N ILE A 461 -9.55 33.52 -36.98
CA ILE A 461 -10.86 33.98 -36.51
C ILE A 461 -11.16 35.31 -37.21
N ASP A 462 -12.30 35.45 -37.92
CA ASP A 462 -12.69 36.63 -38.65
C ASP A 462 -11.59 37.16 -39.60
N ASP A 463 -10.94 36.27 -40.34
CA ASP A 463 -9.80 36.52 -41.23
C ASP A 463 -8.52 37.05 -40.55
N LYS A 464 -8.46 37.02 -39.21
CA LYS A 464 -7.27 37.40 -38.43
C LYS A 464 -6.55 36.16 -37.89
N ASN A 465 -5.22 36.19 -37.97
CA ASN A 465 -4.41 35.13 -37.32
C ASN A 465 -4.47 35.28 -35.81
N VAL A 466 -4.87 34.22 -35.12
CA VAL A 466 -4.98 34.16 -33.67
C VAL A 466 -4.13 33.00 -33.15
N ILE A 467 -3.27 33.30 -32.17
CA ILE A 467 -2.29 32.41 -31.63
C ILE A 467 -2.45 32.39 -30.12
N ILE A 468 -2.48 31.20 -29.51
CA ILE A 468 -2.48 31.02 -28.06
C ILE A 468 -1.46 29.97 -27.67
N GLY A 469 -0.64 30.24 -26.64
CA GLY A 469 0.37 29.30 -26.23
C GLY A 469 1.37 29.82 -25.20
N SER A 470 2.51 29.13 -25.08
CA SER A 470 3.62 29.48 -24.18
C SER A 470 4.32 30.76 -24.65
N SER A 471 5.14 31.36 -23.75
CA SER A 471 6.00 32.51 -24.11
C SER A 471 6.92 32.20 -25.28
N HIS A 472 7.55 31.05 -25.29
CA HIS A 472 8.45 30.58 -26.35
C HIS A 472 7.67 30.54 -27.69
N PHE A 473 6.51 29.91 -27.73
CA PHE A 473 5.70 29.77 -28.93
C PHE A 473 5.30 31.13 -29.48
N VAL A 474 4.72 32.03 -28.64
CA VAL A 474 4.21 33.32 -29.08
C VAL A 474 5.32 34.28 -29.48
N PHE A 475 6.43 34.37 -28.73
CA PHE A 475 7.44 35.42 -28.97
C PHE A 475 8.66 34.92 -29.76
N GLU A 476 9.05 33.64 -29.65
CA GLU A 476 10.23 33.13 -30.33
C GLU A 476 9.89 32.42 -31.65
N ASP A 477 8.87 31.56 -31.67
CA ASP A 477 8.48 30.83 -32.87
C ASP A 477 7.66 31.72 -33.81
N GLU A 478 6.55 32.31 -33.31
CA GLU A 478 5.61 33.09 -34.08
C GLU A 478 5.98 34.59 -34.14
N LYS A 479 7.01 35.01 -33.42
CA LYS A 479 7.59 36.37 -33.42
C LYS A 479 6.58 37.49 -33.17
N CYS A 480 5.59 37.24 -32.33
CA CYS A 480 4.64 38.26 -31.91
C CYS A 480 5.32 39.36 -31.08
N THR A 481 4.75 40.55 -31.09
CA THR A 481 5.32 41.70 -30.40
C THR A 481 4.37 42.20 -29.31
N ILE A 482 4.94 42.82 -28.26
CA ILE A 482 4.18 43.54 -27.24
C ILE A 482 3.77 44.89 -27.80
N PRO A 483 2.48 45.32 -27.66
CA PRO A 483 2.03 46.63 -28.13
C PRO A 483 2.83 47.81 -27.54
N GLU A 484 3.05 48.86 -28.31
CA GLU A 484 3.79 50.05 -27.87
C GLU A 484 3.22 50.64 -26.59
N GLY A 485 4.10 50.91 -25.60
CA GLY A 485 3.71 51.46 -24.29
C GLY A 485 3.12 50.50 -23.30
N LYS A 486 3.11 49.20 -23.62
CA LYS A 486 2.59 48.15 -22.71
C LYS A 486 3.69 47.28 -22.05
N GLN A 487 4.97 47.61 -22.24
CA GLN A 487 6.09 46.86 -21.68
C GLN A 487 6.06 46.85 -20.14
N GLU A 488 5.80 47.98 -19.50
CA GLU A 488 5.71 48.06 -18.03
C GLU A 488 4.56 47.17 -17.50
N LEU A 489 3.44 47.06 -18.19
CA LEU A 489 2.33 46.19 -17.82
C LEU A 489 2.74 44.71 -17.93
N PHE A 490 3.48 44.36 -19.01
CA PHE A 490 3.99 43.01 -19.21
C PHE A 490 5.00 42.61 -18.12
N ASP A 491 5.91 43.50 -17.76
CA ASP A 491 6.92 43.29 -16.74
C ASP A 491 6.32 43.23 -15.32
N SER A 492 5.10 43.77 -15.12
CA SER A 492 4.35 43.74 -13.85
C SER A 492 3.45 42.51 -13.69
N LEU A 493 3.42 41.59 -14.65
CA LEU A 493 2.63 40.36 -14.52
C LEU A 493 3.10 39.57 -13.31
N PRO A 494 2.16 39.00 -12.51
CA PRO A 494 2.50 38.23 -11.31
C PRO A 494 3.37 37.01 -11.64
N GLU A 495 4.53 36.92 -10.97
CA GLU A 495 5.52 35.85 -11.21
C GLU A 495 5.06 34.46 -10.75
N GLU A 496 4.09 34.42 -9.85
CA GLU A 496 3.60 33.21 -9.21
C GLU A 496 2.62 32.38 -10.09
N TYR A 497 2.10 32.99 -11.17
CA TYR A 497 1.15 32.33 -12.06
C TYR A 497 1.81 31.82 -13.34
N ALA A 498 1.25 30.74 -13.88
CA ALA A 498 1.54 30.33 -15.23
C ALA A 498 0.81 31.26 -16.22
N HIS A 499 1.51 31.68 -17.26
CA HIS A 499 0.97 32.61 -18.23
C HIS A 499 0.66 31.91 -19.56
N LEU A 500 -0.55 32.05 -20.05
CA LEU A 500 -0.97 31.63 -21.37
C LEU A 500 -1.16 32.90 -22.22
N TYR A 501 -0.37 33.04 -23.26
CA TYR A 501 -0.30 34.24 -24.08
C TYR A 501 -1.22 34.12 -25.28
N LEU A 502 -2.11 35.09 -25.45
CA LEU A 502 -3.01 35.20 -26.60
C LEU A 502 -2.55 36.37 -27.49
N ALA A 503 -2.21 36.10 -28.74
CA ALA A 503 -1.80 37.09 -29.71
C ALA A 503 -2.78 37.10 -30.89
N ILE A 504 -3.04 38.29 -31.47
CA ILE A 504 -3.88 38.50 -32.62
C ILE A 504 -3.12 39.37 -33.61
N GLU A 505 -3.03 38.93 -34.89
CA GLU A 505 -2.26 39.60 -35.94
C GLU A 505 -0.82 39.96 -35.53
N ASN A 506 -0.12 38.99 -34.92
CA ASN A 506 1.24 39.10 -34.45
C ASN A 506 1.47 40.14 -33.33
N GLN A 507 0.43 40.60 -32.66
CA GLN A 507 0.52 41.44 -31.47
C GLN A 507 -0.11 40.78 -30.26
N LEU A 508 0.51 40.89 -29.08
CA LEU A 508 -0.04 40.40 -27.83
C LEU A 508 -1.36 41.09 -27.50
N ALA A 509 -2.44 40.34 -27.47
CA ALA A 509 -3.78 40.85 -27.19
C ALA A 509 -4.12 40.71 -25.69
N GLY A 510 -3.69 39.60 -25.06
CA GLY A 510 -3.93 39.35 -23.64
C GLY A 510 -3.06 38.27 -23.07
N VAL A 511 -3.00 38.26 -21.76
CA VAL A 511 -2.35 37.21 -20.97
C VAL A 511 -3.34 36.63 -19.97
N ILE A 512 -3.53 35.32 -20.00
CA ILE A 512 -4.38 34.61 -19.08
C ILE A 512 -3.47 34.05 -17.98
N CYS A 513 -3.67 34.51 -16.74
CA CYS A 513 -2.93 34.09 -15.59
C CYS A 513 -3.63 32.87 -14.97
N ILE A 514 -2.91 31.75 -14.89
CA ILE A 514 -3.43 30.47 -14.42
C ILE A 514 -2.65 30.05 -13.18
N GLU A 515 -3.34 29.75 -12.09
CA GLU A 515 -2.77 29.18 -10.87
C GLU A 515 -3.15 27.70 -10.76
N ASP A 516 -2.17 26.84 -10.50
CA ASP A 516 -2.42 25.50 -9.98
C ASP A 516 -2.29 25.57 -8.45
N PRO A 517 -3.41 25.57 -7.71
CA PRO A 517 -3.39 25.91 -6.29
C PRO A 517 -2.61 24.88 -5.50
N LEU A 518 -1.69 25.38 -4.66
CA LEU A 518 -0.99 24.56 -3.69
C LEU A 518 -1.98 23.92 -2.72
N ARG A 519 -1.70 22.69 -2.31
CA ARG A 519 -2.44 22.04 -1.22
C ARG A 519 -2.22 22.83 0.08
N GLU A 520 -3.28 23.04 0.84
CA GLU A 520 -3.24 23.82 2.09
C GLU A 520 -2.25 23.23 3.11
N GLU A 521 -2.15 21.90 3.12
CA GLU A 521 -1.27 21.16 4.02
C GLU A 521 0.20 21.11 3.57
N ALA A 522 0.54 21.44 2.31
CA ALA A 522 1.87 21.23 1.73
C ALA A 522 3.02 21.81 2.60
N LYS A 523 2.88 23.06 3.03
CA LYS A 523 3.87 23.72 3.90
C LYS A 523 4.03 23.00 5.24
N THR A 524 2.93 22.58 5.85
CA THR A 524 2.94 21.89 7.14
C THR A 524 3.58 20.51 7.01
N VAL A 525 3.25 19.79 5.95
CA VAL A 525 3.81 18.46 5.65
C VAL A 525 5.31 18.52 5.45
N VAL A 526 5.82 19.47 4.64
CA VAL A 526 7.28 19.66 4.46
C VAL A 526 7.97 19.97 5.79
N ALA A 527 7.39 20.86 6.60
CA ALA A 527 7.95 21.18 7.91
C ALA A 527 7.95 19.97 8.87
N GLU A 528 6.92 19.11 8.82
CA GLU A 528 6.86 17.89 9.63
C GLU A 528 7.84 16.83 9.13
N LEU A 529 8.00 16.67 7.81
CA LEU A 529 8.96 15.73 7.24
C LEU A 529 10.38 16.07 7.67
N LYS A 530 10.77 17.35 7.69
CA LYS A 530 12.06 17.81 8.26
C LYS A 530 12.26 17.34 9.71
N LYS A 531 11.20 17.40 10.53
CA LYS A 531 11.25 16.92 11.93
C LYS A 531 11.38 15.40 12.05
N THR A 532 10.99 14.63 11.02
CA THR A 532 11.10 13.16 11.03
C THR A 532 12.47 12.64 10.63
N GLY A 533 13.42 13.52 10.29
CA GLY A 533 14.81 13.19 10.03
C GLY A 533 15.21 13.13 8.56
N PHE A 534 14.44 13.73 7.65
CA PHE A 534 14.93 13.98 6.29
C PHE A 534 15.98 15.08 6.31
N GLY A 535 17.13 14.81 5.68
CA GLY A 535 18.23 15.76 5.57
C GLY A 535 18.06 16.73 4.41
N LYS A 536 17.29 16.33 3.38
CA LYS A 536 17.14 17.11 2.15
C LYS A 536 15.73 16.90 1.56
N ILE A 537 15.02 18.00 1.32
CA ILE A 537 13.71 18.01 0.64
C ILE A 537 13.82 18.85 -0.63
N VAL A 538 13.53 18.22 -1.77
CA VAL A 538 13.70 18.81 -3.10
C VAL A 538 12.34 18.89 -3.79
N MET A 539 12.12 19.98 -4.54
CA MET A 539 10.98 20.12 -5.46
C MET A 539 11.48 20.13 -6.89
N MET A 540 10.82 19.41 -7.78
CA MET A 540 11.08 19.42 -9.22
C MET A 540 9.83 19.83 -9.99
N THR A 541 10.00 20.64 -11.04
CA THR A 541 8.89 21.11 -11.85
C THR A 541 9.35 21.44 -13.27
N GLY A 542 8.46 21.27 -14.24
CA GLY A 542 8.64 21.79 -15.59
C GLY A 542 8.37 23.28 -15.75
N ASP A 543 7.93 23.97 -14.68
CA ASP A 543 7.67 25.41 -14.73
C ASP A 543 8.95 26.24 -14.86
N SER A 544 8.78 27.50 -15.23
CA SER A 544 9.86 28.49 -15.25
C SER A 544 10.52 28.67 -13.87
N ASP A 545 11.78 29.09 -13.87
CA ASP A 545 12.54 29.33 -12.63
C ASP A 545 11.86 30.34 -11.71
N ARG A 546 11.22 31.34 -12.27
CA ARG A 546 10.47 32.39 -11.57
C ARG A 546 9.33 31.78 -10.72
N THR A 547 8.48 30.97 -11.33
CA THR A 547 7.34 30.30 -10.67
C THR A 547 7.85 29.26 -9.66
N ALA A 548 8.85 28.46 -10.04
CA ALA A 548 9.41 27.43 -9.19
C ALA A 548 10.01 28.02 -7.90
N SER A 549 10.78 29.13 -8.00
CA SER A 549 11.36 29.82 -6.86
C SER A 549 10.31 30.35 -5.88
N ALA A 550 9.23 30.96 -6.39
CA ALA A 550 8.15 31.48 -5.56
C ALA A 550 7.46 30.36 -4.77
N ILE A 551 7.15 29.25 -5.44
CA ILE A 551 6.51 28.09 -4.81
C ILE A 551 7.44 27.40 -3.80
N ALA A 552 8.71 27.20 -4.15
CA ALA A 552 9.71 26.60 -3.26
C ALA A 552 9.84 27.35 -1.94
N LYS A 553 9.88 28.68 -1.98
CA LYS A 553 9.90 29.54 -0.79
C LYS A 553 8.61 29.43 0.02
N ARG A 554 7.46 29.37 -0.64
CA ARG A 554 6.13 29.26 0.01
C ARG A 554 5.96 27.94 0.74
N VAL A 555 6.40 26.83 0.12
CA VAL A 555 6.32 25.46 0.67
C VAL A 555 7.43 25.20 1.69
N GLY A 556 8.62 25.81 1.50
CA GLY A 556 9.75 25.70 2.40
C GLY A 556 10.63 24.47 2.14
N VAL A 557 10.78 24.05 0.89
CA VAL A 557 11.73 23.00 0.49
C VAL A 557 13.19 23.51 0.59
N ASP A 558 14.15 22.61 0.60
CA ASP A 558 15.57 22.97 0.74
C ASP A 558 16.21 23.33 -0.60
N GLU A 559 15.82 22.63 -1.66
CA GLU A 559 16.27 22.88 -3.03
C GLU A 559 15.08 22.76 -4.01
N TYR A 560 15.18 23.43 -5.14
CA TYR A 560 14.23 23.26 -6.24
C TYR A 560 14.96 23.21 -7.58
N TYR A 561 14.33 22.57 -8.57
CA TYR A 561 14.78 22.50 -9.94
C TYR A 561 13.60 22.83 -10.85
N SER A 562 13.80 23.82 -11.73
CA SER A 562 12.84 24.34 -12.71
C SER A 562 13.13 23.80 -14.10
N GLU A 563 12.16 23.89 -15.03
CA GLU A 563 12.31 23.51 -16.43
C GLU A 563 12.82 22.06 -16.63
N VAL A 564 12.45 21.16 -15.70
CA VAL A 564 12.94 19.78 -15.64
C VAL A 564 12.07 18.88 -16.50
N LEU A 565 12.67 18.16 -17.43
CA LEU A 565 12.00 17.10 -18.19
C LEU A 565 11.88 15.81 -17.37
N PRO A 566 10.96 14.89 -17.70
CA PRO A 566 10.81 13.62 -17.00
C PRO A 566 12.12 12.81 -16.89
N GLU A 567 12.95 12.83 -17.93
CA GLU A 567 14.24 12.15 -17.99
C GLU A 567 15.25 12.75 -17.02
N ASP A 568 15.26 14.08 -16.87
CA ASP A 568 16.15 14.78 -15.94
C ASP A 568 15.82 14.46 -14.48
N LYS A 569 14.54 14.24 -14.16
CA LYS A 569 14.12 13.80 -12.82
C LYS A 569 14.75 12.45 -12.46
N ALA A 570 14.72 11.50 -13.38
CA ALA A 570 15.35 10.19 -13.18
C ALA A 570 16.88 10.32 -13.03
N ALA A 571 17.53 11.11 -13.88
CA ALA A 571 18.96 11.35 -13.80
C ALA A 571 19.39 12.00 -12.47
N PHE A 572 18.58 12.92 -11.93
CA PHE A 572 18.80 13.51 -10.61
C PHE A 572 18.74 12.45 -9.50
N VAL A 573 17.71 11.60 -9.53
CA VAL A 573 17.55 10.51 -8.55
C VAL A 573 18.76 9.57 -8.58
N GLU A 574 19.19 9.16 -9.77
CA GLU A 574 20.36 8.30 -9.94
C GLU A 574 21.65 8.97 -9.41
N LYS A 575 21.82 10.26 -9.65
CA LYS A 575 22.95 11.05 -9.14
C LYS A 575 22.99 11.08 -7.61
N GLU A 576 21.86 11.31 -6.96
CA GLU A 576 21.74 11.30 -5.50
C GLU A 576 22.04 9.89 -4.93
N LYS A 577 21.55 8.83 -5.57
CA LYS A 577 21.85 7.44 -5.21
C LYS A 577 23.33 7.10 -5.40
N ALA A 578 23.96 7.56 -6.48
CA ALA A 578 25.40 7.38 -6.70
C ALA A 578 26.25 8.11 -5.65
N ALA A 579 25.72 9.19 -5.05
CA ALA A 579 26.32 9.88 -3.90
C ALA A 579 26.13 9.14 -2.56
N GLY A 580 25.49 7.96 -2.57
CA GLY A 580 25.25 7.12 -1.39
C GLY A 580 24.02 7.51 -0.58
N ARG A 581 23.15 8.36 -1.08
CA ARG A 581 21.90 8.77 -0.42
C ARG A 581 20.76 7.82 -0.78
N LYS A 582 19.82 7.65 0.15
CA LYS A 582 18.59 6.94 -0.11
C LYS A 582 17.48 7.91 -0.44
N VAL A 583 16.89 7.75 -1.63
CA VAL A 583 15.98 8.71 -2.23
C VAL A 583 14.56 8.17 -2.30
N ILE A 584 13.62 8.96 -1.81
CA ILE A 584 12.19 8.80 -2.07
C ILE A 584 11.80 9.78 -3.18
N MET A 585 11.16 9.30 -4.23
CA MET A 585 10.51 10.12 -5.25
C MET A 585 9.00 10.09 -5.06
N ILE A 586 8.36 11.26 -5.08
CA ILE A 586 6.90 11.39 -4.97
C ILE A 586 6.38 12.14 -6.20
N GLY A 587 5.42 11.53 -6.88
CA GLY A 587 4.81 12.08 -8.08
C GLY A 587 3.37 11.61 -8.29
N ASP A 588 2.75 12.04 -9.39
CA ASP A 588 1.40 11.62 -9.79
C ASP A 588 1.38 10.26 -10.52
N GLY A 589 2.54 9.78 -10.95
CA GLY A 589 2.76 8.46 -11.54
C GLY A 589 2.64 8.38 -13.06
N ILE A 590 2.11 9.38 -13.73
CA ILE A 590 1.98 9.38 -15.21
C ILE A 590 3.28 9.88 -15.85
N ASN A 591 3.68 11.08 -15.50
CA ASN A 591 4.87 11.73 -16.08
C ASN A 591 6.17 11.37 -15.32
N ASP A 592 6.05 10.91 -14.09
CA ASP A 592 7.18 10.66 -13.19
C ASP A 592 7.62 9.19 -13.15
N SER A 593 7.03 8.32 -13.97
CA SER A 593 7.30 6.88 -13.99
C SER A 593 8.79 6.52 -14.02
N PRO A 594 9.64 7.15 -14.85
CA PRO A 594 11.07 6.87 -14.86
C PRO A 594 11.76 7.22 -13.53
N ALA A 595 11.42 8.37 -12.94
CA ALA A 595 11.98 8.84 -11.68
C ALA A 595 11.51 8.02 -10.48
N LEU A 596 10.20 7.62 -10.47
CA LEU A 596 9.64 6.72 -9.46
C LEU A 596 10.34 5.37 -9.45
N SER A 597 10.60 4.81 -10.65
CA SER A 597 11.31 3.53 -10.80
C SER A 597 12.80 3.61 -10.46
N ALA A 598 13.45 4.76 -10.70
CA ALA A 598 14.85 4.97 -10.39
C ALA A 598 15.12 5.13 -8.89
N ALA A 599 14.14 5.60 -8.11
CA ALA A 599 14.26 5.85 -6.68
C ALA A 599 14.48 4.57 -5.85
N ASP A 600 14.89 4.70 -4.59
CA ASP A 600 14.88 3.59 -3.63
C ASP A 600 13.44 3.26 -3.21
N VAL A 601 12.58 4.28 -3.21
CA VAL A 601 11.12 4.15 -3.05
C VAL A 601 10.42 5.16 -3.95
N GLY A 602 9.62 4.67 -4.88
CA GLY A 602 8.67 5.47 -5.64
C GLY A 602 7.33 5.54 -4.93
N ILE A 603 6.85 6.74 -4.62
CA ILE A 603 5.54 6.97 -4.00
C ILE A 603 4.63 7.70 -4.98
N ALA A 604 3.51 7.09 -5.35
CA ALA A 604 2.51 7.76 -6.15
C ALA A 604 1.38 8.32 -5.29
N ILE A 605 1.00 9.58 -5.56
CA ILE A 605 -0.20 10.21 -5.02
C ILE A 605 -1.30 10.07 -6.06
N SER A 606 -2.34 9.30 -5.77
CA SER A 606 -3.33 8.94 -6.76
C SER A 606 -4.76 9.07 -6.27
N ASN A 607 -5.55 9.86 -6.98
CA ASN A 607 -7.02 9.89 -6.89
C ASN A 607 -7.70 8.83 -7.79
N GLY A 608 -6.99 7.74 -8.13
CA GLY A 608 -7.57 6.66 -8.93
C GLY A 608 -6.84 6.36 -10.24
N ALA A 609 -5.75 7.06 -10.58
CA ALA A 609 -4.90 6.64 -11.70
C ALA A 609 -4.23 5.31 -11.33
N GLU A 610 -4.76 4.23 -11.88
CA GLU A 610 -4.30 2.87 -11.58
C GLU A 610 -2.90 2.60 -12.13
N ILE A 611 -2.47 3.36 -13.16
CA ILE A 611 -1.08 3.36 -13.67
C ILE A 611 -0.08 3.70 -12.56
N ALA A 612 -0.38 4.73 -11.77
CA ALA A 612 0.47 5.13 -10.66
C ALA A 612 0.62 4.00 -9.62
N ARG A 613 -0.45 3.24 -9.38
CA ARG A 613 -0.43 2.09 -8.47
C ARG A 613 0.43 0.94 -8.98
N GLU A 614 0.52 0.76 -10.28
CA GLU A 614 1.27 -0.35 -10.87
C GLU A 614 2.77 -0.08 -10.88
N ILE A 615 3.18 1.16 -11.11
CA ILE A 615 4.58 1.55 -11.22
C ILE A 615 5.20 1.84 -9.84
N ALA A 616 4.49 2.55 -8.97
CA ALA A 616 5.03 2.94 -7.68
C ALA A 616 5.12 1.77 -6.68
N ASP A 617 6.10 1.83 -5.81
CA ASP A 617 6.33 0.88 -4.71
C ASP A 617 5.32 1.08 -3.57
N ILE A 618 4.90 2.33 -3.38
CA ILE A 618 3.91 2.75 -2.39
C ILE A 618 2.92 3.70 -3.06
N THR A 619 1.65 3.52 -2.76
CA THR A 619 0.60 4.44 -3.23
C THR A 619 -0.07 5.10 -2.03
N VAL A 620 -0.26 6.39 -2.11
CA VAL A 620 -0.90 7.22 -1.08
C VAL A 620 -2.17 7.81 -1.66
N GLY A 621 -3.26 7.81 -0.90
CA GLY A 621 -4.51 8.46 -1.32
C GLY A 621 -4.31 9.97 -1.49
N ALA A 622 -4.88 10.54 -2.55
CA ALA A 622 -4.60 11.92 -2.92
C ALA A 622 -5.31 13.00 -2.07
N ASP A 623 -6.16 12.59 -1.14
CA ASP A 623 -6.95 13.54 -0.36
C ASP A 623 -6.16 14.21 0.78
N ASP A 624 -5.03 13.64 1.20
CA ASP A 624 -4.23 14.16 2.32
C ASP A 624 -2.73 13.84 2.16
N LEU A 625 -1.95 14.84 1.83
CA LEU A 625 -0.49 14.76 1.74
C LEU A 625 0.17 14.40 3.09
N GLY A 626 -0.50 14.64 4.21
CA GLY A 626 -0.06 14.25 5.55
C GLY A 626 0.12 12.76 5.76
N GLN A 627 -0.45 11.93 4.87
CA GLN A 627 -0.24 10.49 4.87
C GLN A 627 1.24 10.11 4.65
N ILE A 628 2.03 10.94 3.95
CA ILE A 628 3.48 10.73 3.79
C ILE A 628 4.20 10.83 5.14
N VAL A 629 3.81 11.78 5.97
CA VAL A 629 4.34 11.91 7.35
C VAL A 629 3.94 10.69 8.17
N THR A 630 2.70 10.24 8.03
CA THR A 630 2.19 9.04 8.69
C THR A 630 2.97 7.79 8.26
N LEU A 631 3.22 7.63 6.96
CA LEU A 631 4.05 6.55 6.41
C LEU A 631 5.46 6.56 7.00
N ARG A 632 6.12 7.71 7.05
CA ARG A 632 7.47 7.86 7.65
C ARG A 632 7.47 7.48 9.14
N ARG A 633 6.48 7.96 9.90
CA ARG A 633 6.33 7.64 11.33
C ARG A 633 6.10 6.14 11.54
N LEU A 634 5.24 5.54 10.72
CA LEU A 634 4.95 4.10 10.75
C LEU A 634 6.21 3.27 10.48
N SER A 635 6.94 3.61 9.42
CA SER A 635 8.20 2.97 9.03
C SER A 635 9.26 3.06 10.13
N ASN A 636 9.43 4.24 10.73
CA ASN A 636 10.35 4.45 11.84
C ASN A 636 9.97 3.62 13.08
N ARG A 637 8.67 3.52 13.40
CA ARG A 637 8.19 2.69 14.52
C ARG A 637 8.32 1.20 14.24
N LEU A 638 8.13 0.76 12.99
CA LEU A 638 8.38 -0.61 12.57
C LEU A 638 9.84 -1.00 12.82
N MET A 639 10.79 -0.18 12.36
CA MET A 639 12.22 -0.45 12.56
C MET A 639 12.59 -0.48 14.05
N LYS A 640 12.05 0.43 14.85
CA LYS A 640 12.24 0.42 16.32
C LYS A 640 11.65 -0.85 16.97
N ARG A 641 10.48 -1.31 16.51
CA ARG A 641 9.87 -2.57 16.99
C ARG A 641 10.73 -3.77 16.66
N ILE A 642 11.19 -3.89 15.40
CA ILE A 642 12.08 -4.98 14.95
C ILE A 642 13.35 -5.02 15.81
N GLN A 643 14.02 -3.87 15.99
CA GLN A 643 15.22 -3.78 16.81
C GLN A 643 14.95 -4.11 18.29
N SER A 644 13.82 -3.67 18.85
CA SER A 644 13.42 -3.98 20.22
C SER A 644 13.16 -5.47 20.41
N ASN A 645 12.43 -6.08 19.47
CA ASN A 645 12.18 -7.52 19.50
C ASN A 645 13.50 -8.30 19.40
N TYR A 646 14.39 -7.93 18.48
CA TYR A 646 15.71 -8.54 18.33
C TYR A 646 16.52 -8.50 19.64
N ARG A 647 16.65 -7.32 20.24
CA ARG A 647 17.38 -7.16 21.52
C ARG A 647 16.78 -7.99 22.65
N PHE A 648 15.45 -8.04 22.72
CA PHE A 648 14.75 -8.86 23.73
C PHE A 648 14.99 -10.35 23.50
N ILE A 649 14.86 -10.84 22.26
CA ILE A 649 15.08 -12.25 21.91
C ILE A 649 16.50 -12.67 22.28
N VAL A 650 17.49 -11.89 21.86
CA VAL A 650 18.89 -12.20 22.16
C VAL A 650 19.16 -12.19 23.66
N GLY A 651 18.73 -11.14 24.38
CA GLY A 651 18.97 -11.03 25.82
C GLY A 651 18.24 -12.10 26.62
N PHE A 652 16.96 -12.34 26.34
CA PHE A 652 16.17 -13.35 27.07
C PHE A 652 16.67 -14.77 26.84
N ASN A 653 16.92 -15.14 25.58
CA ASN A 653 17.40 -16.46 25.23
C ASN A 653 18.82 -16.72 25.79
N SER A 654 19.71 -15.73 25.74
CA SER A 654 21.02 -15.83 26.39
C SER A 654 20.89 -16.04 27.90
N GLY A 655 19.96 -15.32 28.54
CA GLY A 655 19.65 -15.54 29.99
C GLY A 655 19.15 -16.96 30.28
N LEU A 656 18.26 -17.51 29.47
CA LEU A 656 17.80 -18.90 29.61
C LEU A 656 18.93 -19.92 29.46
N ILE A 657 19.83 -19.72 28.50
CA ILE A 657 20.99 -20.56 28.29
C ILE A 657 21.88 -20.56 29.56
N VAL A 658 22.21 -19.38 30.10
CA VAL A 658 23.04 -19.26 31.33
C VAL A 658 22.38 -19.97 32.51
N LEU A 659 21.08 -19.74 32.76
CA LEU A 659 20.32 -20.38 33.83
C LEU A 659 20.26 -21.92 33.67
N GLY A 660 20.14 -22.39 32.43
CA GLY A 660 20.14 -23.83 32.13
C GLY A 660 21.50 -24.47 32.32
N VAL A 661 22.60 -23.86 31.86
CA VAL A 661 23.97 -24.34 32.00
C VAL A 661 24.42 -24.34 33.48
N THR A 662 24.04 -23.33 34.24
CA THR A 662 24.28 -23.28 35.68
C THR A 662 23.44 -24.30 36.45
N GLY A 663 22.37 -24.84 35.85
CA GLY A 663 21.49 -25.85 36.46
C GLY A 663 20.39 -25.26 37.35
N VAL A 664 20.16 -23.95 37.26
CA VAL A 664 19.07 -23.26 37.98
C VAL A 664 17.71 -23.66 37.42
N ILE A 665 17.60 -23.84 36.11
CA ILE A 665 16.37 -24.30 35.45
C ILE A 665 16.61 -25.57 34.64
N GLN A 666 15.55 -26.39 34.53
CA GLN A 666 15.58 -27.61 33.72
C GLN A 666 15.42 -27.30 32.22
N PRO A 667 15.95 -28.16 31.30
CA PRO A 667 15.81 -27.98 29.86
C PRO A 667 14.38 -27.84 29.40
N THR A 668 13.43 -28.59 29.95
CA THR A 668 12.00 -28.52 29.65
C THR A 668 11.38 -27.19 30.07
N THR A 669 11.79 -26.64 31.23
CA THR A 669 11.37 -25.31 31.70
C THR A 669 11.92 -24.20 30.78
N SER A 670 13.20 -24.35 30.37
CA SER A 670 13.86 -23.45 29.43
C SER A 670 13.10 -23.42 28.09
N ALA A 671 12.77 -24.57 27.53
CA ALA A 671 11.98 -24.71 26.32
C ALA A 671 10.57 -24.09 26.43
N LEU A 672 9.89 -24.30 27.57
CA LEU A 672 8.57 -23.71 27.84
C LEU A 672 8.64 -22.18 27.87
N LEU A 673 9.59 -21.62 28.59
CA LEU A 673 9.80 -20.18 28.71
C LEU A 673 10.17 -19.56 27.34
N HIS A 674 11.04 -20.24 26.59
CA HIS A 674 11.39 -19.85 25.23
C HIS A 674 10.15 -19.78 24.30
N ASN A 675 9.34 -20.84 24.22
CA ASN A 675 8.15 -20.88 23.40
C ASN A 675 7.09 -19.85 23.84
N THR A 676 6.95 -19.64 25.15
CA THR A 676 6.04 -18.60 25.69
C THR A 676 6.51 -17.22 25.30
N SER A 677 7.82 -16.94 25.34
CA SER A 677 8.37 -15.66 24.91
C SER A 677 8.20 -15.43 23.42
N THR A 678 8.39 -16.46 22.60
CA THR A 678 8.19 -16.42 21.15
C THR A 678 6.74 -16.07 20.81
N LEU A 679 5.77 -16.72 21.47
CA LEU A 679 4.35 -16.40 21.32
C LEU A 679 4.04 -14.95 21.75
N ALA A 680 4.56 -14.52 22.91
CA ALA A 680 4.33 -13.17 23.42
C ALA A 680 4.88 -12.10 22.46
N ILE A 681 6.05 -12.34 21.86
CA ILE A 681 6.65 -11.44 20.86
C ILE A 681 5.81 -11.45 19.57
N GLY A 682 5.35 -12.61 19.09
CA GLY A 682 4.46 -12.73 17.95
C GLY A 682 3.17 -11.92 18.15
N LEU A 683 2.50 -12.09 19.28
CA LEU A 683 1.29 -11.33 19.63
C LEU A 683 1.55 -9.82 19.77
N LYS A 684 2.71 -9.43 20.33
CA LYS A 684 3.14 -8.02 20.38
C LYS A 684 3.34 -7.46 18.96
N SER A 685 3.91 -8.26 18.06
CA SER A 685 4.19 -7.86 16.68
C SER A 685 2.93 -7.65 15.84
N MET A 686 1.80 -8.26 16.21
CA MET A 686 0.49 -8.05 15.57
C MET A 686 -0.22 -6.75 15.98
N LYS A 687 0.25 -6.08 17.03
CA LYS A 687 -0.37 -4.82 17.49
C LYS A 687 -0.02 -3.67 16.55
N ASN A 688 -0.91 -2.67 16.49
CA ASN A 688 -0.65 -1.45 15.75
C ASN A 688 0.61 -0.73 16.25
N LEU A 689 1.21 0.06 15.37
CA LEU A 689 2.46 0.79 15.60
C LEU A 689 2.22 2.24 16.04
N LEU A 690 1.19 2.89 15.47
CA LEU A 690 0.80 4.30 15.71
C LEU A 690 -0.20 4.52 16.84
#